data_cd79ba650bc11523a24970aef0ab28ce
#
_entry.id   cd79ba650bc11523a24970aef0ab28ce
#
_cell.length_a   1.000
_cell.length_b   1.000
_cell.length_c   1.000
_cell.angle_alpha   90.00
_cell.angle_beta   90.00
_cell.angle_gamma   90.00
#
_symmetry.space_group_name_H-M   'P 1'
#
loop_
_entity.id
_entity.type
_entity.pdbx_description
1 polymer ?
#
loop_
_entity_poly.entity_id
_entity_poly.type
_entity_poly.pdbx_seq_one_letter_code
_entity_poly.pdbx_strand_id
1 'polypeptide(L)'
;MSGVADASIYFIGTLTAATIFDDLNTRGGMKMKKKVLSLLLTLCLVMTFVPMATFAAETPSFGGGTGTQKDPWLITSQADLIALAEFLNSGNAETFDTENAGVGNCHGYYFKQTADIDLTGVTWEPIGYSGGYYFAGNYDADGHSITNAVSTGKVDPEGFATAGIFGWVAFGSVENLHVKNAIFSAIGQNNYSYVGGIAGVCYGSSIENCSVVNSSLESKRNNNNNCAGSIVGYSTGGTFEKCAAENNQVKTMAYGGGFVGEVDDDPAYGAGKSTFTNCYTANCSVSSKTDDVQGVSLVGGFAGEMTDSALTVKNCYVYRAMLSTEGTAVPGIKATGVFAGHLWGDSSIVVTNCFFGACGTTENAGTASEKTEEEFRNGTVAGLLGEAFAQVGDYPKINGPADYTKVDAAIAKANALKKDDYKDFSAVVTAVHDVVPGKTLAEQGEVDAMAQAIENAIAALQYKDADYTKVDAAIAKANALNKDDYKDFTAVEAAVNAVVRDKNITEQSEVDAMAKAIEDAIAALQYKDADYTKVDAAIAKANALNKDNYKDFSAVEAAVHAVVRDKNITEQSKVDAMAKAIEDAVAALQYKDADYAKVDAAIAKANVLNKDNYKDFSAVEAAVNAVARGKNITQQAEVDAMAKAIEDAIAALQYKDADKTTPAPAATATPAPAATATPQYTIPQTGDTSNPALLVVLMLVSGSAAIGTAVVGSKKKHNR
;
A
#
# COMPACT_ATOMS: atom_id res chain seq x y z
N MET A 1 -57.37 -25.53 -0.20
CA MET A 1 -57.52 -26.67 -1.15
C MET A 1 -56.15 -27.19 -1.62
N SER A 2 -55.22 -27.51 -0.74
CA SER A 2 -53.89 -28.03 -1.06
C SER A 2 -53.57 -29.42 -0.50
N GLY A 3 -54.60 -30.16 -0.06
CA GLY A 3 -54.41 -31.52 0.50
C GLY A 3 -54.63 -32.67 -0.48
N VAL A 4 -54.63 -32.44 -1.81
CA VAL A 4 -54.97 -33.48 -2.80
C VAL A 4 -53.86 -33.81 -3.76
N ALA A 5 -52.79 -33.04 -3.81
CA ALA A 5 -51.70 -33.25 -4.79
C ALA A 5 -50.70 -34.36 -4.41
N ASP A 6 -50.40 -34.56 -3.15
CA ASP A 6 -49.39 -35.55 -2.71
C ASP A 6 -49.86 -37.00 -2.66
N ALA A 7 -51.20 -37.24 -2.54
CA ALA A 7 -51.75 -38.58 -2.66
C ALA A 7 -51.78 -39.11 -4.10
N SER A 8 -51.67 -38.24 -5.08
CA SER A 8 -51.81 -38.62 -6.51
C SER A 8 -50.52 -39.22 -7.10
N ILE A 9 -49.34 -38.82 -6.60
CA ILE A 9 -48.05 -39.32 -7.12
C ILE A 9 -47.73 -40.72 -6.56
N TYR A 10 -48.13 -41.02 -5.31
CA TYR A 10 -47.96 -42.36 -4.74
C TYR A 10 -48.95 -43.38 -5.35
N PHE A 11 -50.14 -42.91 -5.81
CA PHE A 11 -51.13 -43.79 -6.43
C PHE A 11 -50.83 -44.05 -7.91
N ILE A 12 -50.17 -43.14 -8.60
CA ILE A 12 -49.82 -43.34 -10.02
C ILE A 12 -48.60 -44.29 -10.16
N GLY A 13 -47.64 -44.26 -9.23
CA GLY A 13 -46.51 -45.20 -9.22
C GLY A 13 -46.92 -46.67 -8.97
N THR A 14 -47.89 -46.90 -8.09
CA THR A 14 -48.42 -48.26 -7.79
C THR A 14 -49.42 -48.77 -8.82
N LEU A 15 -50.20 -47.88 -9.49
CA LEU A 15 -51.14 -48.30 -10.53
C LEU A 15 -50.41 -48.63 -11.85
N THR A 16 -49.33 -47.95 -12.20
CA THR A 16 -48.51 -48.25 -13.39
C THR A 16 -47.76 -49.59 -13.25
N ALA A 17 -47.29 -49.92 -12.07
CA ALA A 17 -46.63 -51.22 -11.84
C ALA A 17 -47.61 -52.38 -11.93
N ALA A 18 -48.83 -52.24 -11.39
CA ALA A 18 -49.88 -53.27 -11.49
C ALA A 18 -50.44 -53.45 -12.90
N THR A 19 -50.63 -52.40 -13.68
CA THR A 19 -51.13 -52.46 -15.07
C THR A 19 -50.09 -53.02 -16.01
N ILE A 20 -48.80 -52.78 -15.80
CA ILE A 20 -47.72 -53.39 -16.58
C ILE A 20 -47.61 -54.90 -16.30
N PHE A 21 -47.89 -55.33 -15.08
CA PHE A 21 -47.88 -56.75 -14.70
C PHE A 21 -49.07 -57.52 -15.33
N ASP A 22 -50.24 -56.93 -15.44
CA ASP A 22 -51.41 -57.58 -16.04
C ASP A 22 -51.29 -57.65 -17.60
N ASP A 23 -50.74 -56.63 -18.24
CA ASP A 23 -50.56 -56.63 -19.70
C ASP A 23 -49.43 -57.56 -20.17
N LEU A 24 -48.48 -57.88 -19.33
CA LEU A 24 -47.43 -58.88 -19.61
C LEU A 24 -47.90 -60.33 -19.39
N ASN A 25 -49.01 -60.57 -18.70
CA ASN A 25 -49.53 -61.90 -18.45
C ASN A 25 -50.61 -62.32 -19.45
N THR A 26 -51.21 -61.39 -20.19
CA THR A 26 -52.29 -61.60 -21.14
C THR A 26 -51.86 -61.75 -22.60
N ARG A 27 -50.61 -61.37 -22.95
CA ARG A 27 -50.08 -61.62 -24.30
C ARG A 27 -49.09 -62.77 -24.30
N GLY A 28 -49.61 -63.91 -24.72
CA GLY A 28 -48.90 -65.20 -24.77
C GLY A 28 -47.54 -65.17 -25.43
N GLY A 29 -46.59 -65.76 -24.74
CA GLY A 29 -45.47 -66.41 -25.39
C GLY A 29 -44.10 -65.75 -25.40
N MET A 30 -43.57 -65.38 -24.27
CA MET A 30 -42.12 -65.42 -24.07
C MET A 30 -41.78 -65.88 -22.65
N LYS A 31 -41.32 -67.14 -22.54
CA LYS A 31 -40.78 -67.64 -21.26
C LYS A 31 -39.50 -66.87 -20.94
N MET A 32 -39.64 -65.76 -20.26
CA MET A 32 -38.51 -65.06 -19.62
C MET A 32 -37.88 -66.02 -18.64
N LYS A 33 -36.63 -66.41 -18.84
CA LYS A 33 -35.90 -67.33 -17.96
C LYS A 33 -35.93 -66.77 -16.53
N LYS A 34 -36.31 -67.62 -15.57
CA LYS A 34 -36.42 -67.27 -14.15
C LYS A 34 -35.24 -66.45 -13.59
N LYS A 35 -34.06 -66.52 -14.24
CA LYS A 35 -32.87 -65.74 -13.92
C LYS A 35 -33.00 -64.26 -14.30
N VAL A 36 -33.70 -63.89 -15.34
CA VAL A 36 -33.90 -62.46 -15.76
C VAL A 36 -34.94 -61.80 -14.85
N LEU A 37 -36.01 -62.56 -14.49
CA LEU A 37 -37.00 -62.06 -13.53
C LEU A 37 -36.39 -61.89 -12.12
N SER A 38 -35.54 -62.81 -11.70
CA SER A 38 -34.79 -62.72 -10.43
C SER A 38 -33.83 -61.54 -10.45
N LEU A 39 -33.16 -61.26 -11.60
CA LEU A 39 -32.23 -60.14 -11.74
C LEU A 39 -32.96 -58.78 -11.70
N LEU A 40 -34.15 -58.70 -12.35
CA LEU A 40 -34.99 -57.50 -12.33
C LEU A 40 -35.56 -57.27 -10.92
N LEU A 41 -36.02 -58.33 -10.22
CA LEU A 41 -36.47 -58.18 -8.84
C LEU A 41 -35.36 -57.79 -7.85
N THR A 42 -34.13 -58.34 -8.06
CA THR A 42 -32.98 -57.97 -7.25
C THR A 42 -32.55 -56.54 -7.56
N LEU A 43 -32.63 -56.07 -8.81
CA LEU A 43 -32.31 -54.69 -9.19
C LEU A 43 -33.34 -53.71 -8.61
N CYS A 44 -34.62 -54.07 -8.63
CA CYS A 44 -35.66 -53.27 -7.96
C CYS A 44 -35.49 -53.26 -6.42
N LEU A 45 -35.10 -54.40 -5.80
CA LEU A 45 -34.82 -54.43 -4.38
C LEU A 45 -33.55 -53.65 -3.99
N VAL A 46 -32.54 -53.67 -4.82
CA VAL A 46 -31.31 -52.87 -4.62
C VAL A 46 -31.58 -51.42 -4.79
N MET A 47 -32.47 -51.00 -5.70
CA MET A 47 -32.89 -49.61 -5.83
C MET A 47 -33.72 -49.07 -4.62
N THR A 48 -34.39 -49.98 -3.90
CA THR A 48 -35.12 -49.61 -2.65
C THR A 48 -34.22 -49.55 -1.42
N PHE A 49 -32.98 -50.04 -1.50
CA PHE A 49 -31.93 -49.90 -0.46
C PHE A 49 -30.83 -48.92 -0.80
N VAL A 50 -30.91 -48.21 -1.91
CA VAL A 50 -30.14 -46.97 -2.04
C VAL A 50 -30.79 -46.02 -1.03
N PRO A 51 -30.12 -45.64 0.05
CA PRO A 51 -30.67 -44.55 0.84
C PRO A 51 -30.86 -43.41 -0.18
N MET A 52 -32.13 -43.02 -0.39
CA MET A 52 -32.33 -41.67 -0.89
C MET A 52 -31.58 -40.82 0.13
N ALA A 53 -30.39 -40.35 -0.24
CA ALA A 53 -29.88 -39.18 0.37
C ALA A 53 -31.03 -38.20 0.22
N THR A 54 -31.81 -38.02 1.25
CA THR A 54 -32.54 -36.78 1.41
C THR A 54 -31.43 -35.77 1.27
N PHE A 55 -31.39 -35.07 0.10
CA PHE A 55 -30.70 -33.80 0.04
C PHE A 55 -31.47 -32.96 1.07
N ALA A 56 -31.05 -33.06 2.35
CA ALA A 56 -31.31 -31.97 3.25
C ALA A 56 -30.72 -30.76 2.52
N ALA A 57 -31.58 -29.84 2.15
CA ALA A 57 -31.12 -28.57 1.58
C ALA A 57 -30.02 -28.12 2.52
N GLU A 58 -28.79 -28.00 2.00
CA GLU A 58 -27.69 -27.55 2.82
C GLU A 58 -28.10 -26.15 3.31
N THR A 59 -28.26 -26.04 4.65
CA THR A 59 -28.46 -24.73 5.25
C THR A 59 -27.28 -23.86 4.82
N PRO A 60 -27.52 -22.65 4.26
CA PRO A 60 -26.43 -21.77 3.87
C PRO A 60 -25.45 -21.63 5.02
N SER A 61 -24.17 -21.75 4.76
CA SER A 61 -23.16 -21.41 5.73
C SER A 61 -23.06 -19.88 5.77
N PHE A 62 -23.92 -19.24 6.54
CA PHE A 62 -23.79 -17.83 6.87
C PHE A 62 -22.49 -17.60 7.66
N GLY A 63 -22.18 -16.36 8.00
CA GLY A 63 -20.95 -15.99 8.75
C GLY A 63 -20.79 -16.69 10.10
N GLY A 64 -21.74 -17.56 10.49
CA GLY A 64 -21.75 -18.35 11.72
C GLY A 64 -23.13 -18.46 12.36
N GLY A 65 -23.21 -19.08 13.54
CA GLY A 65 -24.44 -19.27 14.30
C GLY A 65 -25.23 -20.51 13.90
N THR A 66 -26.34 -20.75 14.64
CA THR A 66 -27.22 -21.88 14.43
C THR A 66 -28.67 -21.49 14.14
N GLY A 67 -28.94 -20.18 14.00
CA GLY A 67 -30.26 -19.63 13.73
C GLY A 67 -31.20 -19.59 14.92
N THR A 68 -30.74 -19.93 16.13
CA THR A 68 -31.51 -19.79 17.35
C THR A 68 -31.43 -18.40 17.94
N GLN A 69 -32.38 -18.02 18.81
CA GLN A 69 -32.34 -16.70 19.46
C GLN A 69 -31.04 -16.45 20.26
N LYS A 70 -30.42 -17.47 20.82
CA LYS A 70 -29.18 -17.37 21.61
C LYS A 70 -27.92 -17.39 20.73
N ASP A 71 -28.05 -17.94 19.54
CA ASP A 71 -26.96 -18.12 18.59
C ASP A 71 -27.51 -17.88 17.16
N PRO A 72 -27.85 -16.63 16.81
CA PRO A 72 -28.46 -16.30 15.54
C PRO A 72 -27.49 -16.57 14.38
N TRP A 73 -28.00 -16.83 13.20
CA TRP A 73 -27.18 -16.82 11.99
C TRP A 73 -26.62 -15.44 11.74
N LEU A 74 -25.33 -15.38 11.48
CA LEU A 74 -24.62 -14.11 11.31
C LEU A 74 -24.56 -13.70 9.84
N ILE A 75 -25.03 -12.52 9.57
CA ILE A 75 -24.93 -11.84 8.26
C ILE A 75 -23.76 -10.85 8.35
N THR A 76 -22.58 -11.31 7.93
CA THR A 76 -21.32 -10.58 8.10
C THR A 76 -20.87 -9.85 6.84
N SER A 77 -21.52 -10.16 5.71
CA SER A 77 -21.08 -9.71 4.39
C SER A 77 -22.23 -9.63 3.40
N GLN A 78 -21.97 -8.97 2.27
CA GLN A 78 -22.83 -8.95 1.09
C GLN A 78 -23.20 -10.38 0.64
N ALA A 79 -22.25 -11.31 0.67
CA ALA A 79 -22.46 -12.68 0.25
C ALA A 79 -23.46 -13.42 1.16
N ASP A 80 -23.40 -13.21 2.49
CA ASP A 80 -24.33 -13.81 3.45
C ASP A 80 -25.74 -13.26 3.23
N LEU A 81 -25.86 -11.96 2.96
CA LEU A 81 -27.18 -11.35 2.71
C LEU A 81 -27.80 -11.87 1.40
N ILE A 82 -27.00 -12.04 0.34
CA ILE A 82 -27.44 -12.67 -0.91
C ILE A 82 -27.85 -14.12 -0.66
N ALA A 83 -27.05 -14.88 0.10
CA ALA A 83 -27.38 -16.26 0.43
C ALA A 83 -28.69 -16.40 1.20
N LEU A 84 -29.04 -15.43 2.08
CA LEU A 84 -30.33 -15.40 2.76
C LEU A 84 -31.48 -15.18 1.76
N ALA A 85 -31.31 -14.25 0.82
CA ALA A 85 -32.32 -14.02 -0.21
C ALA A 85 -32.51 -15.26 -1.11
N GLU A 86 -31.42 -15.87 -1.58
CA GLU A 86 -31.46 -17.09 -2.37
C GLU A 86 -32.09 -18.27 -1.61
N PHE A 87 -31.70 -18.47 -0.35
CA PHE A 87 -32.22 -19.53 0.51
C PHE A 87 -33.72 -19.45 0.64
N LEU A 88 -34.27 -18.28 0.99
CA LEU A 88 -35.70 -18.09 1.16
C LEU A 88 -36.43 -18.13 -0.19
N ASN A 89 -35.91 -17.48 -1.22
CA ASN A 89 -36.54 -17.38 -2.52
C ASN A 89 -36.54 -18.70 -3.31
N SER A 90 -35.70 -19.68 -2.93
CA SER A 90 -35.70 -21.04 -3.51
C SER A 90 -36.76 -21.98 -2.90
N GLY A 91 -37.46 -21.54 -1.85
CA GLY A 91 -38.42 -22.38 -1.11
C GLY A 91 -37.74 -23.37 -0.14
N ASN A 92 -36.46 -23.28 0.11
CA ASN A 92 -35.72 -24.14 1.01
C ASN A 92 -36.02 -23.85 2.48
N ALA A 93 -36.57 -22.70 2.79
CA ALA A 93 -36.93 -22.30 4.16
C ALA A 93 -38.16 -22.96 4.72
N GLU A 94 -38.97 -23.64 3.89
CA GLU A 94 -40.19 -24.31 4.33
C GLU A 94 -39.94 -25.61 5.15
N THR A 95 -38.73 -26.11 5.18
CA THR A 95 -38.44 -27.45 5.68
C THR A 95 -38.27 -27.54 7.19
N PHE A 96 -38.40 -26.45 7.95
CA PHE A 96 -37.95 -26.44 9.34
C PHE A 96 -39.05 -26.38 10.43
N ASP A 97 -40.32 -26.25 10.09
CA ASP A 97 -41.36 -26.30 11.11
C ASP A 97 -42.52 -27.21 10.68
N THR A 98 -42.57 -28.41 11.28
CA THR A 98 -43.62 -29.38 11.05
C THR A 98 -44.85 -29.15 11.94
N GLU A 99 -44.79 -28.30 12.96
CA GLU A 99 -45.90 -28.04 13.89
C GLU A 99 -46.77 -26.85 13.48
N ASN A 100 -46.25 -25.94 12.63
CA ASN A 100 -46.96 -24.79 12.10
C ASN A 100 -46.97 -24.78 10.55
N ALA A 101 -47.35 -25.88 9.95
CA ALA A 101 -47.50 -25.98 8.50
C ALA A 101 -48.51 -24.89 8.00
N GLY A 102 -48.00 -23.79 7.48
CA GLY A 102 -48.79 -22.64 7.02
C GLY A 102 -48.27 -21.28 7.50
N VAL A 103 -47.29 -21.23 8.37
CA VAL A 103 -46.65 -19.99 8.83
C VAL A 103 -45.23 -19.90 8.25
N GLY A 104 -45.17 -19.51 7.08
CA GLY A 104 -44.06 -19.01 6.23
C GLY A 104 -42.63 -19.36 6.50
N ASN A 105 -41.82 -18.79 5.69
CA ASN A 105 -40.42 -19.06 5.49
C ASN A 105 -39.56 -18.43 6.59
N CYS A 106 -38.62 -19.16 7.14
CA CYS A 106 -37.72 -18.77 8.25
C CYS A 106 -38.41 -18.58 9.62
N HIS A 107 -39.66 -19.03 9.80
CA HIS A 107 -40.37 -18.91 11.10
C HIS A 107 -39.53 -19.51 12.24
N GLY A 108 -39.36 -18.76 13.33
CA GLY A 108 -38.58 -19.18 14.49
C GLY A 108 -37.07 -19.07 14.34
N TYR A 109 -36.56 -18.67 13.19
CA TYR A 109 -35.13 -18.42 13.00
C TYR A 109 -34.76 -16.97 13.28
N TYR A 110 -33.53 -16.79 13.76
CA TYR A 110 -32.93 -15.50 14.12
C TYR A 110 -31.71 -15.24 13.28
N PHE A 111 -31.63 -14.02 12.73
CA PHE A 111 -30.52 -13.53 11.92
C PHE A 111 -29.97 -12.27 12.57
N LYS A 112 -28.66 -12.14 12.62
CA LYS A 112 -28.00 -10.94 13.14
C LYS A 112 -26.98 -10.41 12.15
N GLN A 113 -27.19 -9.19 11.69
CA GLN A 113 -26.18 -8.48 10.90
C GLN A 113 -25.07 -7.99 11.84
N THR A 114 -23.80 -8.13 11.43
CA THR A 114 -22.64 -7.77 12.26
C THR A 114 -21.71 -6.77 11.61
N ALA A 115 -22.07 -6.27 10.44
CA ALA A 115 -21.30 -5.25 9.71
C ALA A 115 -22.21 -4.46 8.77
N ASP A 116 -21.79 -3.25 8.42
CA ASP A 116 -22.41 -2.51 7.33
C ASP A 116 -22.22 -3.24 6.00
N ILE A 117 -23.28 -3.31 5.18
CA ILE A 117 -23.25 -4.03 3.90
C ILE A 117 -23.46 -3.02 2.76
N ASP A 118 -22.50 -2.95 1.84
CA ASP A 118 -22.58 -2.17 0.63
C ASP A 118 -22.98 -3.07 -0.56
N LEU A 119 -24.10 -2.77 -1.20
CA LEU A 119 -24.61 -3.50 -2.37
C LEU A 119 -24.25 -2.82 -3.70
N THR A 120 -23.25 -1.95 -3.73
CA THR A 120 -22.80 -1.31 -4.96
C THR A 120 -22.44 -2.35 -6.03
N GLY A 121 -23.08 -2.22 -7.19
CA GLY A 121 -22.83 -3.12 -8.32
C GLY A 121 -23.61 -4.44 -8.28
N VAL A 122 -24.44 -4.68 -7.24
CA VAL A 122 -25.31 -5.84 -7.13
C VAL A 122 -26.71 -5.48 -7.62
N THR A 123 -27.29 -6.32 -8.46
CA THR A 123 -28.73 -6.29 -8.72
C THR A 123 -29.40 -7.04 -7.57
N TRP A 124 -30.04 -6.30 -6.67
CA TRP A 124 -30.62 -6.87 -5.47
C TRP A 124 -31.93 -7.57 -5.77
N GLU A 125 -32.06 -8.82 -5.34
CA GLU A 125 -33.36 -9.52 -5.27
C GLU A 125 -33.88 -9.43 -3.84
N PRO A 126 -35.15 -8.99 -3.61
CA PRO A 126 -35.71 -8.88 -2.29
C PRO A 126 -35.74 -10.21 -1.53
N ILE A 127 -35.49 -10.20 -0.22
CA ILE A 127 -35.65 -11.37 0.66
C ILE A 127 -37.16 -11.65 0.78
N GLY A 128 -37.63 -12.77 0.25
CA GLY A 128 -39.04 -13.05 0.07
C GLY A 128 -39.70 -12.12 -0.94
N TYR A 129 -40.63 -12.60 -1.75
CA TYR A 129 -41.18 -11.75 -2.81
C TYR A 129 -42.67 -11.98 -3.08
N SER A 130 -43.35 -12.85 -2.34
CA SER A 130 -44.76 -13.17 -2.53
C SER A 130 -45.39 -13.73 -1.26
N GLY A 131 -46.70 -13.91 -1.28
CA GLY A 131 -47.43 -14.57 -0.19
C GLY A 131 -47.08 -16.07 0.00
N GLY A 132 -46.33 -16.67 -0.94
CA GLY A 132 -45.81 -18.03 -0.80
C GLY A 132 -44.33 -18.10 -0.37
N TYR A 133 -43.60 -16.99 -0.61
CA TYR A 133 -42.19 -16.84 -0.28
C TYR A 133 -42.00 -15.54 0.50
N TYR A 134 -42.35 -15.55 1.79
CA TYR A 134 -42.24 -14.40 2.66
C TYR A 134 -41.29 -14.66 3.80
N PHE A 135 -40.68 -13.62 4.33
CA PHE A 135 -39.81 -13.71 5.50
C PHE A 135 -40.63 -13.69 6.78
N ALA A 136 -40.58 -14.79 7.55
CA ALA A 136 -41.23 -14.91 8.86
C ALA A 136 -40.22 -15.06 10.01
N GLY A 137 -38.93 -14.85 9.75
CA GLY A 137 -37.89 -14.90 10.76
C GLY A 137 -37.76 -13.61 11.55
N ASN A 138 -36.74 -13.56 12.39
CA ASN A 138 -36.37 -12.38 13.16
C ASN A 138 -35.01 -11.88 12.65
N TYR A 139 -34.98 -10.70 12.05
CA TYR A 139 -33.76 -10.08 11.52
C TYR A 139 -33.41 -8.86 12.37
N ASP A 140 -32.29 -8.95 13.10
CA ASP A 140 -31.72 -7.84 13.86
C ASP A 140 -30.46 -7.34 13.16
N ALA A 141 -30.51 -6.12 12.64
CA ALA A 141 -29.35 -5.52 12.02
C ALA A 141 -28.35 -4.90 13.01
N ASP A 142 -28.60 -4.96 14.32
CA ASP A 142 -27.72 -4.46 15.40
C ASP A 142 -27.24 -3.01 15.18
N GLY A 143 -28.05 -2.20 14.47
CA GLY A 143 -27.72 -0.82 14.11
C GLY A 143 -26.87 -0.66 12.84
N HIS A 144 -26.55 -1.76 12.17
CA HIS A 144 -25.82 -1.70 10.90
C HIS A 144 -26.68 -1.28 9.74
N SER A 145 -26.02 -0.76 8.68
CA SER A 145 -26.69 -0.29 7.47
C SER A 145 -26.54 -1.24 6.29
N ILE A 146 -27.55 -1.19 5.39
CA ILE A 146 -27.46 -1.70 4.03
C ILE A 146 -27.50 -0.49 3.09
N THR A 147 -26.49 -0.35 2.22
CA THR A 147 -26.31 0.83 1.39
C THR A 147 -26.29 0.49 -0.09
N ASN A 148 -26.72 1.46 -0.92
CA ASN A 148 -26.59 1.42 -2.38
C ASN A 148 -27.32 0.23 -3.04
N ALA A 149 -28.34 -0.32 -2.41
CA ALA A 149 -29.12 -1.40 -2.96
C ALA A 149 -29.93 -0.93 -4.19
N VAL A 150 -29.85 -1.68 -5.29
CA VAL A 150 -30.61 -1.40 -6.51
C VAL A 150 -31.44 -2.63 -6.87
N SER A 151 -32.77 -2.45 -6.92
CA SER A 151 -33.71 -3.52 -7.29
C SER A 151 -34.76 -3.05 -8.27
N THR A 152 -35.08 -3.89 -9.24
CA THR A 152 -36.27 -3.70 -10.12
C THR A 152 -37.47 -4.49 -9.64
N GLY A 153 -37.41 -5.03 -8.45
CA GLY A 153 -38.40 -5.89 -7.85
C GLY A 153 -38.39 -7.30 -8.42
N LYS A 154 -39.10 -8.17 -7.72
CA LYS A 154 -39.34 -9.53 -8.18
C LYS A 154 -40.84 -9.73 -8.38
N VAL A 155 -41.19 -10.36 -9.49
CA VAL A 155 -42.59 -10.65 -9.84
C VAL A 155 -42.88 -12.11 -9.51
N ASP A 156 -43.94 -12.37 -8.78
CA ASP A 156 -44.39 -13.71 -8.45
C ASP A 156 -45.18 -14.38 -9.60
N PRO A 157 -45.50 -15.67 -9.51
CA PRO A 157 -46.27 -16.38 -10.52
C PRO A 157 -47.70 -15.79 -10.75
N GLU A 158 -48.26 -15.07 -9.77
CA GLU A 158 -49.56 -14.43 -9.85
C GLU A 158 -49.49 -13.01 -10.41
N GLY A 159 -48.29 -12.51 -10.63
CA GLY A 159 -48.01 -11.21 -11.27
C GLY A 159 -47.93 -10.05 -10.30
N PHE A 160 -47.79 -10.30 -9.00
CA PHE A 160 -47.45 -9.32 -7.98
C PHE A 160 -46.00 -8.97 -8.07
N ALA A 161 -45.65 -7.70 -7.94
CA ALA A 161 -44.27 -7.24 -7.91
C ALA A 161 -43.94 -6.60 -6.57
N THR A 162 -42.86 -6.99 -5.95
CA THR A 162 -42.39 -6.41 -4.69
C THR A 162 -40.92 -5.97 -4.78
N ALA A 163 -40.58 -4.86 -4.15
CA ALA A 163 -39.25 -4.36 -4.02
C ALA A 163 -38.97 -3.75 -2.63
N GLY A 164 -37.79 -3.97 -2.12
CA GLY A 164 -37.30 -3.55 -0.81
C GLY A 164 -36.04 -4.32 -0.47
N ILE A 165 -35.51 -4.16 0.74
CA ILE A 165 -34.55 -5.15 1.27
C ILE A 165 -35.30 -6.48 1.42
N PHE A 166 -36.48 -6.44 2.02
CA PHE A 166 -37.44 -7.52 2.02
C PHE A 166 -38.55 -7.23 0.98
N GLY A 167 -38.92 -8.23 0.22
CA GLY A 167 -40.10 -8.10 -0.64
C GLY A 167 -41.38 -8.25 0.17
N TRP A 168 -41.42 -9.27 1.05
CA TRP A 168 -42.60 -9.57 1.88
C TRP A 168 -42.13 -10.06 3.26
N VAL A 169 -42.54 -9.35 4.31
CA VAL A 169 -42.36 -9.76 5.72
C VAL A 169 -43.74 -10.10 6.28
N ALA A 170 -43.92 -11.34 6.73
CA ALA A 170 -45.17 -11.80 7.30
C ALA A 170 -44.93 -12.61 8.57
N PHE A 171 -45.53 -12.19 9.67
CA PHE A 171 -45.41 -12.84 10.99
C PHE A 171 -43.98 -12.95 11.56
N GLY A 172 -43.08 -12.06 11.10
CA GLY A 172 -41.69 -11.93 11.49
C GLY A 172 -41.34 -10.58 12.08
N SER A 173 -40.06 -10.34 12.32
CA SER A 173 -39.56 -9.04 12.75
C SER A 173 -38.34 -8.60 11.95
N VAL A 174 -38.22 -7.26 11.78
CA VAL A 174 -37.03 -6.60 11.26
C VAL A 174 -36.69 -5.45 12.21
N GLU A 175 -35.50 -5.50 12.79
CA GLU A 175 -35.09 -4.59 13.84
C GLU A 175 -33.73 -3.93 13.54
N ASN A 176 -33.58 -2.67 13.96
CA ASN A 176 -32.31 -1.94 13.94
C ASN A 176 -31.66 -1.79 12.55
N LEU A 177 -32.44 -1.86 11.45
CA LEU A 177 -31.94 -1.81 10.08
C LEU A 177 -31.96 -0.39 9.52
N HIS A 178 -30.84 0.07 9.00
CA HIS A 178 -30.70 1.36 8.36
C HIS A 178 -30.41 1.23 6.86
N VAL A 179 -31.40 1.56 6.01
CA VAL A 179 -31.25 1.52 4.54
C VAL A 179 -30.89 2.90 4.03
N LYS A 180 -29.82 3.00 3.25
CA LYS A 180 -29.32 4.28 2.73
C LYS A 180 -29.04 4.22 1.24
N ASN A 181 -29.42 5.29 0.51
CA ASN A 181 -29.14 5.45 -0.92
C ASN A 181 -29.71 4.31 -1.80
N ALA A 182 -30.81 3.70 -1.41
CA ALA A 182 -31.43 2.63 -2.18
C ALA A 182 -32.21 3.17 -3.39
N ILE A 183 -32.23 2.38 -4.45
CA ILE A 183 -33.06 2.65 -5.65
C ILE A 183 -33.92 1.43 -5.92
N PHE A 184 -35.14 1.47 -5.47
CA PHE A 184 -36.07 0.37 -5.62
C PHE A 184 -37.20 0.74 -6.58
N SER A 185 -37.48 -0.16 -7.52
CA SER A 185 -38.63 -0.03 -8.38
C SER A 185 -39.31 -1.38 -8.58
N ALA A 186 -40.63 -1.39 -8.77
CA ALA A 186 -41.33 -2.61 -9.08
C ALA A 186 -42.38 -2.35 -10.17
N ILE A 187 -42.56 -3.32 -11.06
CA ILE A 187 -43.57 -3.29 -12.15
C ILE A 187 -44.39 -4.58 -12.07
N GLY A 188 -45.58 -4.49 -11.50
CA GLY A 188 -46.50 -5.63 -11.43
C GLY A 188 -47.06 -6.00 -12.80
N GLN A 189 -47.32 -7.28 -13.05
CA GLN A 189 -47.88 -7.77 -14.32
C GLN A 189 -49.41 -7.82 -14.27
N ASN A 190 -49.97 -8.10 -13.13
CA ASN A 190 -51.40 -8.36 -13.00
C ASN A 190 -52.14 -7.43 -12.06
N ASN A 191 -51.72 -6.51 -11.38
CA ASN A 191 -52.50 -5.55 -10.60
C ASN A 191 -51.80 -4.98 -9.36
N TYR A 192 -50.73 -5.63 -8.88
CA TYR A 192 -50.14 -5.24 -7.61
C TYR A 192 -48.64 -4.93 -7.79
N SER A 193 -48.25 -3.82 -7.23
CA SER A 193 -46.85 -3.43 -7.17
C SER A 193 -46.58 -2.71 -5.85
N TYR A 194 -45.81 -3.32 -5.00
CA TYR A 194 -45.52 -2.86 -3.64
C TYR A 194 -44.03 -2.54 -3.48
N VAL A 195 -43.70 -1.30 -3.13
CA VAL A 195 -42.36 -0.84 -2.98
C VAL A 195 -42.16 -0.16 -1.62
N GLY A 196 -41.23 -0.68 -0.84
CA GLY A 196 -40.78 -0.06 0.41
C GLY A 196 -39.28 -0.13 0.56
N GLY A 197 -38.69 0.74 1.37
CA GLY A 197 -37.24 0.70 1.61
C GLY A 197 -36.84 -0.49 2.50
N ILE A 198 -37.63 -0.80 3.51
CA ILE A 198 -37.46 -2.00 4.35
C ILE A 198 -38.17 -3.17 3.69
N ALA A 199 -39.46 -3.06 3.46
CA ALA A 199 -40.26 -4.14 2.87
C ALA A 199 -41.28 -3.65 1.87
N GLY A 200 -41.52 -4.40 0.79
CA GLY A 200 -42.65 -4.17 -0.11
C GLY A 200 -43.96 -4.36 0.61
N VAL A 201 -44.13 -5.43 1.36
CA VAL A 201 -45.32 -5.79 2.14
C VAL A 201 -44.91 -6.14 3.59
N CYS A 202 -45.70 -5.62 4.55
CA CYS A 202 -45.62 -5.95 5.96
C CYS A 202 -46.97 -6.52 6.42
N TYR A 203 -47.01 -7.80 6.75
CA TYR A 203 -48.23 -8.52 7.13
C TYR A 203 -48.09 -9.09 8.55
N GLY A 204 -48.85 -8.58 9.54
CA GLY A 204 -48.81 -9.09 10.93
C GLY A 204 -47.43 -9.12 11.56
N SER A 205 -46.51 -8.22 11.15
CA SER A 205 -45.08 -8.24 11.48
C SER A 205 -44.65 -7.00 12.25
N SER A 206 -43.49 -7.07 12.88
CA SER A 206 -42.88 -5.94 13.59
C SER A 206 -41.70 -5.35 12.79
N ILE A 207 -41.68 -4.02 12.64
CA ILE A 207 -40.52 -3.28 12.13
C ILE A 207 -40.15 -2.23 13.18
N GLU A 208 -39.03 -2.41 13.85
CA GLU A 208 -38.63 -1.57 14.97
C GLU A 208 -37.22 -0.96 14.76
N ASN A 209 -37.09 0.31 15.16
CA ASN A 209 -35.82 1.07 15.11
C ASN A 209 -35.15 1.01 13.73
N CYS A 210 -35.97 1.10 12.67
CA CYS A 210 -35.49 1.04 11.29
C CYS A 210 -35.55 2.41 10.61
N SER A 211 -34.62 2.65 9.67
CA SER A 211 -34.68 3.91 8.90
C SER A 211 -34.37 3.70 7.43
N VAL A 212 -34.97 4.57 6.61
CA VAL A 212 -34.69 4.66 5.17
C VAL A 212 -34.34 6.11 4.85
N VAL A 213 -33.17 6.31 4.27
CA VAL A 213 -32.61 7.65 4.06
C VAL A 213 -32.06 7.80 2.64
N ASN A 214 -32.29 8.97 2.03
CA ASN A 214 -31.77 9.36 0.71
C ASN A 214 -32.09 8.34 -0.41
N SER A 215 -33.26 7.72 -0.37
CA SER A 215 -33.62 6.61 -1.26
C SER A 215 -34.67 7.02 -2.27
N SER A 216 -34.70 6.32 -3.41
CA SER A 216 -35.68 6.49 -4.49
C SER A 216 -36.54 5.23 -4.63
N LEU A 217 -37.84 5.37 -4.46
CA LEU A 217 -38.78 4.26 -4.37
C LEU A 217 -39.89 4.51 -5.39
N GLU A 218 -40.04 3.58 -6.34
CA GLU A 218 -41.00 3.79 -7.44
C GLU A 218 -41.82 2.53 -7.74
N SER A 219 -43.17 2.66 -7.55
CA SER A 219 -44.11 1.62 -7.95
C SER A 219 -44.74 2.01 -9.27
N LYS A 220 -44.65 1.15 -10.29
CA LYS A 220 -45.08 1.41 -11.66
C LYS A 220 -46.15 0.41 -12.06
N ARG A 221 -47.31 0.92 -12.39
CA ARG A 221 -48.34 0.30 -13.26
C ARG A 221 -49.62 1.13 -13.39
N ASN A 222 -50.39 0.84 -14.42
CA ASN A 222 -51.63 1.54 -14.79
C ASN A 222 -52.90 0.96 -14.13
N ASN A 223 -52.90 0.72 -12.82
CA ASN A 223 -54.09 0.32 -12.10
C ASN A 223 -54.07 0.65 -10.61
N ASN A 224 -55.17 0.43 -9.93
CA ASN A 224 -55.45 1.00 -8.61
C ASN A 224 -54.68 0.40 -7.41
N ASN A 225 -53.76 -0.54 -7.62
CA ASN A 225 -53.12 -1.25 -6.53
C ASN A 225 -51.57 -1.13 -6.59
N ASN A 226 -51.11 0.10 -6.74
CA ASN A 226 -49.69 0.41 -6.76
C ASN A 226 -49.34 1.26 -5.56
N CYS A 227 -48.61 0.65 -4.62
CA CYS A 227 -48.27 1.27 -3.36
C CYS A 227 -46.77 1.50 -3.27
N ALA A 228 -46.38 2.69 -2.87
CA ALA A 228 -45.00 2.99 -2.54
C ALA A 228 -44.93 3.80 -1.24
N GLY A 229 -44.06 3.37 -0.35
CA GLY A 229 -43.77 4.08 0.90
C GLY A 229 -42.28 4.02 1.23
N SER A 230 -41.77 4.99 1.98
CA SER A 230 -40.34 4.95 2.30
C SER A 230 -39.95 3.76 3.15
N ILE A 231 -40.78 3.38 4.11
CA ILE A 231 -40.49 2.22 4.98
C ILE A 231 -41.14 0.98 4.35
N VAL A 232 -42.41 1.02 4.07
CA VAL A 232 -43.14 -0.13 3.56
C VAL A 232 -44.15 0.29 2.47
N GLY A 233 -44.33 -0.56 1.44
CA GLY A 233 -45.31 -0.31 0.37
C GLY A 233 -46.72 -0.52 0.84
N TYR A 234 -47.03 -1.67 1.43
CA TYR A 234 -48.35 -2.07 1.92
C TYR A 234 -48.25 -2.67 3.32
N SER A 235 -49.16 -2.31 4.21
CA SER A 235 -49.19 -2.85 5.57
C SER A 235 -50.60 -3.26 5.98
N THR A 236 -50.72 -4.46 6.55
CA THR A 236 -51.88 -4.91 7.32
C THR A 236 -51.44 -5.58 8.60
N GLY A 237 -51.95 -5.14 9.76
CA GLY A 237 -51.55 -5.64 11.07
C GLY A 237 -50.10 -5.40 11.44
N GLY A 238 -49.37 -4.53 10.76
CA GLY A 238 -47.96 -4.21 11.01
C GLY A 238 -47.80 -3.37 12.27
N THR A 239 -46.74 -3.67 13.05
CA THR A 239 -46.33 -2.86 14.18
C THR A 239 -45.05 -2.13 13.85
N PHE A 240 -45.07 -0.81 13.90
CA PHE A 240 -43.93 0.05 13.59
C PHE A 240 -43.61 0.88 14.83
N GLU A 241 -42.40 0.72 15.35
CA GLU A 241 -41.91 1.51 16.47
C GLU A 241 -40.55 2.12 16.17
N LYS A 242 -40.37 3.41 16.49
CA LYS A 242 -39.11 4.13 16.30
C LYS A 242 -38.54 4.03 14.89
N CYS A 243 -39.40 4.19 13.88
CA CYS A 243 -38.99 4.13 12.48
C CYS A 243 -38.94 5.53 11.84
N ALA A 244 -37.97 5.74 10.96
CA ALA A 244 -37.67 7.03 10.37
C ALA A 244 -37.54 6.97 8.84
N ALA A 245 -38.19 7.92 8.14
CA ALA A 245 -38.04 8.12 6.71
C ALA A 245 -37.51 9.53 6.43
N GLU A 246 -36.30 9.64 5.85
CA GLU A 246 -35.66 10.95 5.65
C GLU A 246 -35.16 11.13 4.21
N ASN A 247 -35.47 12.31 3.62
CA ASN A 247 -34.93 12.73 2.33
C ASN A 247 -35.22 11.74 1.18
N ASN A 248 -36.32 11.00 1.26
CA ASN A 248 -36.65 9.98 0.26
C ASN A 248 -37.51 10.57 -0.87
N GLN A 249 -37.40 9.98 -2.04
CA GLN A 249 -38.26 10.25 -3.18
C GLN A 249 -39.17 9.04 -3.43
N VAL A 250 -40.47 9.21 -3.21
CA VAL A 250 -41.50 8.18 -3.43
C VAL A 250 -42.32 8.54 -4.66
N LYS A 251 -42.39 7.61 -5.61
CA LYS A 251 -43.17 7.75 -6.83
C LYS A 251 -44.12 6.58 -6.99
N THR A 252 -45.35 6.86 -7.32
CA THR A 252 -46.35 5.81 -7.54
C THR A 252 -47.34 6.21 -8.64
N MET A 253 -48.18 5.26 -9.00
CA MET A 253 -49.30 5.53 -9.88
C MET A 253 -50.68 5.52 -9.15
N ALA A 254 -50.68 5.09 -7.87
CA ALA A 254 -51.89 5.12 -7.04
C ALA A 254 -51.59 5.65 -5.62
N TYR A 255 -51.10 4.82 -4.71
CA TYR A 255 -50.99 5.14 -3.30
C TYR A 255 -49.53 5.42 -2.91
N GLY A 256 -49.23 6.67 -2.56
CA GLY A 256 -47.92 7.11 -2.17
C GLY A 256 -47.87 7.68 -0.77
N GLY A 257 -46.99 7.15 0.09
CA GLY A 257 -46.78 7.67 1.43
C GLY A 257 -45.33 7.98 1.75
N GLY A 258 -45.11 9.03 2.52
CA GLY A 258 -43.77 9.33 3.04
C GLY A 258 -43.23 8.22 3.92
N PHE A 259 -44.12 7.45 4.55
CA PHE A 259 -43.76 6.28 5.39
C PHE A 259 -44.28 4.99 4.78
N VAL A 260 -45.61 4.88 4.56
CA VAL A 260 -46.31 3.69 4.03
C VAL A 260 -47.19 4.06 2.85
N GLY A 261 -47.17 3.24 1.79
CA GLY A 261 -48.05 3.45 0.62
C GLY A 261 -49.51 3.28 0.95
N GLU A 262 -49.91 2.18 1.53
CA GLU A 262 -51.27 1.85 1.91
C GLU A 262 -51.33 1.09 3.23
N VAL A 263 -52.28 1.40 4.08
CA VAL A 263 -52.61 0.68 5.32
C VAL A 263 -54.00 0.15 5.23
N ASP A 264 -54.16 -1.14 5.31
CA ASP A 264 -55.45 -1.83 5.22
C ASP A 264 -55.68 -2.73 6.45
N ASP A 265 -56.93 -3.08 6.72
CA ASP A 265 -57.36 -4.08 7.69
C ASP A 265 -57.91 -5.30 6.96
N ASP A 266 -57.05 -6.23 6.62
CA ASP A 266 -57.53 -7.50 6.06
C ASP A 266 -57.88 -8.52 7.16
N PRO A 267 -59.14 -8.58 7.61
CA PRO A 267 -59.57 -9.49 8.67
C PRO A 267 -59.55 -10.97 8.22
N ALA A 268 -59.45 -11.24 6.91
CA ALA A 268 -59.53 -12.57 6.35
C ALA A 268 -58.34 -13.45 6.80
N TYR A 269 -57.21 -12.84 7.14
CA TYR A 269 -56.01 -13.54 7.55
C TYR A 269 -55.58 -13.28 9.01
N GLY A 270 -56.37 -12.54 9.79
CA GLY A 270 -56.14 -12.34 11.23
C GLY A 270 -54.96 -11.43 11.60
N ALA A 271 -54.48 -10.62 10.68
CA ALA A 271 -53.31 -9.79 10.93
C ALA A 271 -53.56 -8.66 11.96
N GLY A 272 -54.78 -8.24 12.16
CA GLY A 272 -55.10 -7.20 13.14
C GLY A 272 -54.89 -5.78 12.63
N LYS A 273 -54.80 -4.86 13.59
CA LYS A 273 -54.62 -3.40 13.25
C LYS A 273 -53.15 -3.03 13.16
N SER A 274 -52.83 -2.20 12.16
CA SER A 274 -51.48 -1.61 12.10
C SER A 274 -51.28 -0.53 13.17
N THR A 275 -50.11 -0.48 13.76
CA THR A 275 -49.73 0.49 14.80
C THR A 275 -48.45 1.22 14.46
N PHE A 276 -48.44 2.52 14.63
CA PHE A 276 -47.29 3.37 14.39
C PHE A 276 -47.00 4.19 15.66
N THR A 277 -45.86 3.93 16.29
CA THR A 277 -45.49 4.61 17.53
C THR A 277 -44.08 5.17 17.41
N ASN A 278 -43.89 6.43 17.79
CA ASN A 278 -42.58 7.09 17.74
C ASN A 278 -41.94 7.09 16.32
N CYS A 279 -42.76 7.23 15.28
CA CYS A 279 -42.35 7.20 13.89
C CYS A 279 -42.36 8.58 13.24
N TYR A 280 -41.57 8.80 12.21
CA TYR A 280 -41.63 10.06 11.49
C TYR A 280 -41.24 10.00 10.02
N THR A 281 -41.65 11.03 9.31
CA THR A 281 -41.14 11.36 7.97
C THR A 281 -40.62 12.79 7.93
N ALA A 282 -39.46 12.99 7.31
CA ALA A 282 -38.89 14.33 7.15
C ALA A 282 -38.27 14.52 5.78
N ASN A 283 -38.54 15.67 5.16
CA ASN A 283 -38.02 16.07 3.84
C ASN A 283 -38.29 15.03 2.71
N CYS A 284 -39.36 14.27 2.81
CA CYS A 284 -39.74 13.30 1.79
C CYS A 284 -40.54 13.96 0.67
N SER A 285 -40.23 13.57 -0.57
CA SER A 285 -41.02 13.97 -1.75
C SER A 285 -41.85 12.79 -2.20
N VAL A 286 -43.17 12.96 -2.17
CA VAL A 286 -44.12 11.92 -2.57
C VAL A 286 -44.96 12.39 -3.73
N SER A 287 -44.94 11.62 -4.81
CA SER A 287 -45.68 11.96 -6.01
C SER A 287 -46.46 10.78 -6.56
N SER A 288 -47.69 11.02 -7.00
CA SER A 288 -48.47 10.04 -7.74
C SER A 288 -48.84 10.60 -9.10
N LYS A 289 -48.69 9.77 -10.14
CA LYS A 289 -49.12 10.12 -11.50
C LYS A 289 -49.87 8.97 -12.11
N THR A 290 -51.15 9.17 -12.37
CA THR A 290 -51.97 8.20 -13.11
C THR A 290 -52.54 8.81 -14.38
N ASP A 291 -52.40 8.09 -15.48
CA ASP A 291 -53.02 8.44 -16.78
C ASP A 291 -54.31 7.64 -17.01
N ASP A 292 -54.72 6.79 -16.07
CA ASP A 292 -55.99 6.07 -16.10
C ASP A 292 -57.12 6.97 -15.61
N VAL A 293 -58.18 7.10 -16.41
CA VAL A 293 -59.35 7.91 -16.10
C VAL A 293 -60.13 7.37 -14.88
N GLN A 294 -60.02 6.10 -14.58
CA GLN A 294 -60.59 5.46 -13.38
C GLN A 294 -59.53 5.24 -12.27
N GLY A 295 -58.28 5.69 -12.48
CA GLY A 295 -57.17 5.51 -11.56
C GLY A 295 -57.30 6.39 -10.33
N VAL A 296 -56.75 5.86 -9.24
CA VAL A 296 -56.63 6.56 -7.95
C VAL A 296 -55.26 7.25 -7.90
N SER A 297 -55.19 8.44 -7.29
CA SER A 297 -53.95 9.17 -7.08
C SER A 297 -53.94 9.81 -5.69
N LEU A 298 -53.50 9.07 -4.70
CA LEU A 298 -53.54 9.44 -3.29
C LEU A 298 -52.13 9.52 -2.70
N VAL A 299 -51.82 10.68 -2.17
CA VAL A 299 -50.48 10.98 -1.68
C VAL A 299 -50.56 11.56 -0.28
N GLY A 300 -49.85 10.94 0.65
CA GLY A 300 -49.76 11.43 2.02
C GLY A 300 -48.34 11.65 2.49
N GLY A 301 -48.17 12.58 3.40
CA GLY A 301 -46.90 12.80 4.07
C GLY A 301 -46.46 11.60 4.92
N PHE A 302 -47.45 10.83 5.42
CA PHE A 302 -47.24 9.59 6.14
C PHE A 302 -47.72 8.40 5.32
N ALA A 303 -49.00 8.30 4.98
CA ALA A 303 -49.55 7.21 4.19
C ALA A 303 -50.31 7.74 2.95
N GLY A 304 -50.26 6.97 1.85
CA GLY A 304 -51.10 7.27 0.68
C GLY A 304 -52.57 7.03 0.93
N GLU A 305 -52.90 5.89 1.49
CA GLU A 305 -54.26 5.52 1.91
C GLU A 305 -54.23 4.83 3.27
N MET A 306 -55.31 5.06 4.05
CA MET A 306 -55.56 4.39 5.34
C MET A 306 -57.03 4.00 5.46
N THR A 307 -57.28 2.79 5.95
CA THR A 307 -58.62 2.40 6.38
C THR A 307 -58.81 2.71 7.87
N ASP A 308 -59.95 3.22 8.28
CA ASP A 308 -60.21 3.78 9.61
C ASP A 308 -60.24 2.75 10.75
N SER A 309 -60.57 1.51 10.44
CA SER A 309 -60.63 0.43 11.43
C SER A 309 -59.26 -0.17 11.78
N ALA A 310 -58.26 0.14 10.99
CA ALA A 310 -56.97 -0.59 10.96
C ALA A 310 -55.81 0.12 11.67
N LEU A 311 -56.02 1.27 12.34
CA LEU A 311 -54.91 2.18 12.59
C LEU A 311 -54.84 2.74 14.01
N THR A 312 -53.60 2.75 14.54
CA THR A 312 -53.22 3.56 15.70
C THR A 312 -51.92 4.31 15.38
N VAL A 313 -51.95 5.66 15.44
CA VAL A 313 -50.78 6.51 15.26
C VAL A 313 -50.52 7.32 16.53
N LYS A 314 -49.33 7.16 17.13
CA LYS A 314 -48.97 7.82 18.39
C LYS A 314 -47.56 8.35 18.38
N ASN A 315 -47.36 9.57 18.89
CA ASN A 315 -46.03 10.21 18.99
C ASN A 315 -45.30 10.23 17.62
N CYS A 316 -46.02 10.53 16.55
CA CYS A 316 -45.47 10.56 15.20
C CYS A 316 -45.47 11.98 14.64
N TYR A 317 -44.66 12.23 13.63
CA TYR A 317 -44.72 13.51 12.96
C TYR A 317 -44.40 13.44 11.45
N VAL A 318 -44.87 14.47 10.73
CA VAL A 318 -44.57 14.70 9.31
C VAL A 318 -43.94 16.09 9.17
N TYR A 319 -42.74 16.19 8.62
CA TYR A 319 -42.06 17.47 8.48
C TYR A 319 -41.49 17.67 7.08
N ARG A 320 -41.83 18.85 6.48
CA ARG A 320 -41.41 19.22 5.12
C ARG A 320 -41.71 18.16 4.06
N ALA A 321 -42.93 17.61 4.08
CA ALA A 321 -43.36 16.71 3.04
C ALA A 321 -43.74 17.51 1.76
N MET A 322 -43.15 17.11 0.63
CA MET A 322 -43.46 17.67 -0.68
C MET A 322 -44.42 16.72 -1.41
N LEU A 323 -45.70 17.07 -1.49
CA LEU A 323 -46.78 16.19 -1.97
C LEU A 323 -47.32 16.69 -3.33
N SER A 324 -47.38 15.79 -4.31
CA SER A 324 -47.97 16.13 -5.60
C SER A 324 -48.74 14.98 -6.23
N THR A 325 -49.85 15.31 -6.86
CA THR A 325 -50.67 14.39 -7.66
C THR A 325 -50.83 14.93 -9.07
N GLU A 326 -50.52 14.10 -10.06
CA GLU A 326 -50.62 14.45 -11.48
C GLU A 326 -51.52 13.45 -12.24
N GLY A 327 -51.96 13.82 -13.45
CA GLY A 327 -52.74 12.96 -14.34
C GLY A 327 -54.23 13.20 -14.33
N THR A 328 -54.97 12.28 -14.95
CA THR A 328 -56.39 12.43 -15.33
C THR A 328 -57.36 11.71 -14.40
N ALA A 329 -56.93 11.38 -13.17
CA ALA A 329 -57.78 10.70 -12.18
C ALA A 329 -59.15 11.42 -11.97
N VAL A 330 -60.22 10.66 -11.73
CA VAL A 330 -61.58 11.15 -11.53
C VAL A 330 -61.65 12.14 -10.35
N PRO A 331 -62.36 13.25 -10.46
CA PRO A 331 -62.63 14.15 -9.33
C PRO A 331 -63.16 13.35 -8.12
N GLY A 332 -62.49 13.39 -6.99
CA GLY A 332 -62.84 12.70 -5.75
C GLY A 332 -61.90 11.56 -5.32
N ILE A 333 -61.05 11.07 -6.24
CA ILE A 333 -60.07 10.02 -5.95
C ILE A 333 -58.61 10.54 -6.20
N LYS A 334 -58.43 11.84 -6.19
CA LYS A 334 -57.15 12.53 -6.30
C LYS A 334 -57.01 13.44 -5.09
N ALA A 335 -56.13 13.10 -4.17
CA ALA A 335 -55.97 13.87 -2.94
C ALA A 335 -54.52 13.85 -2.43
N THR A 336 -54.18 14.92 -1.73
CA THR A 336 -52.99 15.04 -0.92
C THR A 336 -53.36 15.28 0.53
N GLY A 337 -52.64 14.70 1.46
CA GLY A 337 -52.90 14.95 2.89
C GLY A 337 -51.67 14.78 3.75
N VAL A 338 -51.70 15.32 4.95
CA VAL A 338 -50.54 15.30 5.86
C VAL A 338 -50.25 13.87 6.33
N PHE A 339 -51.22 13.24 7.00
CA PHE A 339 -51.05 11.87 7.49
C PHE A 339 -51.56 10.84 6.51
N ALA A 340 -52.63 11.14 5.74
CA ALA A 340 -53.08 10.27 4.67
C ALA A 340 -53.55 11.07 3.46
N GLY A 341 -53.27 10.57 2.25
CA GLY A 341 -53.85 11.09 1.02
C GLY A 341 -55.39 10.89 1.02
N HIS A 342 -55.83 9.75 1.52
CA HIS A 342 -57.24 9.43 1.67
C HIS A 342 -57.53 8.56 2.88
N LEU A 343 -58.72 8.66 3.41
CA LEU A 343 -59.26 7.87 4.52
C LEU A 343 -60.54 7.17 4.08
N TRP A 344 -60.58 5.86 4.18
CA TRP A 344 -61.79 5.11 3.97
C TRP A 344 -62.59 4.97 5.29
N GLY A 345 -63.87 5.29 5.27
CA GLY A 345 -64.76 5.22 6.40
C GLY A 345 -65.32 6.57 6.86
N ASP A 346 -66.23 6.53 7.83
CA ASP A 346 -66.94 7.73 8.35
C ASP A 346 -66.20 8.42 9.51
N SER A 347 -65.05 7.91 9.89
CA SER A 347 -64.28 8.42 11.04
C SER A 347 -63.01 9.15 10.64
N SER A 348 -62.66 10.16 11.43
CA SER A 348 -61.40 10.87 11.32
C SER A 348 -60.27 10.00 11.88
N ILE A 349 -59.05 10.09 11.27
CA ILE A 349 -57.85 9.49 11.86
C ILE A 349 -57.66 9.99 13.29
N VAL A 350 -57.57 9.07 14.25
CA VAL A 350 -57.19 9.42 15.62
C VAL A 350 -55.70 9.26 15.75
N VAL A 351 -54.99 10.37 15.65
CA VAL A 351 -53.56 10.43 15.91
C VAL A 351 -53.34 11.07 17.28
N THR A 352 -52.55 10.42 18.14
CA THR A 352 -52.34 10.87 19.53
C THR A 352 -50.92 11.43 19.66
N ASN A 353 -50.82 12.69 20.15
CA ASN A 353 -49.51 13.38 20.32
C ASN A 353 -48.71 13.40 19.03
N CYS A 354 -49.36 13.77 17.92
CA CYS A 354 -48.73 13.83 16.60
C CYS A 354 -48.62 15.29 16.12
N PHE A 355 -47.60 15.56 15.31
CA PHE A 355 -47.30 16.91 14.84
C PHE A 355 -47.01 16.93 13.34
N PHE A 356 -47.17 18.09 12.71
CA PHE A 356 -46.72 18.30 11.35
C PHE A 356 -46.25 19.74 11.13
N GLY A 357 -45.43 19.95 10.13
CA GLY A 357 -44.97 21.29 9.75
C GLY A 357 -44.40 21.36 8.34
N ALA A 358 -44.63 22.50 7.71
CA ALA A 358 -44.14 22.81 6.35
C ALA A 358 -44.50 21.76 5.26
N CYS A 359 -45.72 21.21 5.32
CA CYS A 359 -46.16 20.15 4.39
C CYS A 359 -46.92 20.66 3.16
N GLY A 360 -47.16 21.97 3.06
CA GLY A 360 -47.89 22.55 1.93
C GLY A 360 -49.40 22.24 1.89
N THR A 361 -49.89 21.42 2.82
CA THR A 361 -51.32 21.09 3.03
C THR A 361 -51.58 20.83 4.52
N THR A 362 -52.84 21.02 4.95
CA THR A 362 -53.32 20.64 6.27
C THR A 362 -54.42 19.57 6.20
N GLU A 363 -54.75 19.12 5.00
CA GLU A 363 -55.79 18.12 4.77
C GLU A 363 -55.42 16.80 5.41
N ASN A 364 -56.42 16.07 5.88
CA ASN A 364 -56.26 14.74 6.50
C ASN A 364 -55.17 14.69 7.61
N ALA A 365 -55.00 15.78 8.36
CA ALA A 365 -54.09 15.82 9.51
C ALA A 365 -54.69 15.11 10.73
N GLY A 366 -55.97 14.81 10.75
CA GLY A 366 -56.67 14.24 11.89
C GLY A 366 -56.60 15.16 13.11
N THR A 367 -56.22 14.61 14.26
CA THR A 367 -56.03 15.34 15.52
C THR A 367 -54.59 15.82 15.72
N ALA A 368 -53.73 15.71 14.74
CA ALA A 368 -52.35 16.22 14.80
C ALA A 368 -52.29 17.74 14.85
N SER A 369 -51.31 18.27 15.54
CA SER A 369 -51.09 19.72 15.69
C SER A 369 -50.07 20.24 14.71
N GLU A 370 -50.43 21.31 13.99
CA GLU A 370 -49.45 22.04 13.16
C GLU A 370 -48.40 22.74 14.05
N LYS A 371 -47.16 22.69 13.67
CA LYS A 371 -46.02 23.33 14.32
C LYS A 371 -45.21 24.13 13.30
N THR A 372 -44.68 25.25 13.76
CA THR A 372 -43.78 26.07 12.96
C THR A 372 -42.42 25.40 12.73
N GLU A 373 -41.71 25.80 11.70
CA GLU A 373 -40.32 25.36 11.47
C GLU A 373 -39.40 25.69 12.63
N GLU A 374 -39.65 26.81 13.32
CA GLU A 374 -38.88 27.17 14.51
C GLU A 374 -39.13 26.21 15.67
N GLU A 375 -40.37 25.79 15.92
CA GLU A 375 -40.71 24.80 16.96
C GLU A 375 -40.09 23.44 16.66
N PHE A 376 -39.98 23.06 15.39
CA PHE A 376 -39.23 21.86 14.98
C PHE A 376 -37.72 22.01 15.23
N ARG A 377 -37.16 23.19 14.97
CA ARG A 377 -35.72 23.44 15.06
C ARG A 377 -35.23 23.68 16.49
N ASN A 378 -36.04 24.30 17.33
CA ASN A 378 -35.63 24.72 18.68
C ASN A 378 -35.87 23.67 19.78
N GLY A 379 -36.28 22.46 19.43
CA GLY A 379 -36.51 21.35 20.35
C GLY A 379 -37.91 21.33 21.00
N THR A 380 -38.79 22.27 20.70
CA THR A 380 -40.18 22.28 21.23
C THR A 380 -40.90 20.99 20.86
N VAL A 381 -40.84 20.58 19.58
CA VAL A 381 -41.51 19.37 19.10
C VAL A 381 -40.85 18.13 19.71
N ALA A 382 -39.51 18.08 19.84
CA ALA A 382 -38.81 16.99 20.52
C ALA A 382 -39.30 16.80 21.96
N GLY A 383 -39.38 17.89 22.72
CA GLY A 383 -39.89 17.87 24.08
C GLY A 383 -41.33 17.41 24.22
N LEU A 384 -42.19 17.74 23.25
CA LEU A 384 -43.60 17.29 23.21
C LEU A 384 -43.72 15.79 22.86
N LEU A 385 -42.83 15.26 21.99
CA LEU A 385 -42.76 13.85 21.63
C LEU A 385 -42.17 12.98 22.76
N GLY A 386 -41.37 13.57 23.67
CA GLY A 386 -40.80 12.91 24.84
C GLY A 386 -39.49 12.19 24.54
N GLU A 387 -39.09 11.32 25.48
CA GLU A 387 -37.76 10.68 25.53
C GLU A 387 -37.41 9.82 24.29
N ALA A 388 -38.40 9.39 23.55
CA ALA A 388 -38.17 8.65 22.29
C ALA A 388 -37.50 9.50 21.20
N PHE A 389 -37.48 10.84 21.37
CA PHE A 389 -36.91 11.75 20.39
C PHE A 389 -35.88 12.68 21.01
N ALA A 390 -34.86 12.98 20.23
CA ALA A 390 -33.83 13.97 20.53
C ALA A 390 -33.82 15.08 19.46
N GLN A 391 -33.58 16.33 19.86
CA GLN A 391 -33.38 17.41 18.88
C GLN A 391 -32.03 17.27 18.25
N VAL A 392 -31.99 17.01 16.93
CA VAL A 392 -30.76 16.90 16.15
C VAL A 392 -30.88 17.66 14.84
N GLY A 393 -30.17 18.76 14.74
CA GLY A 393 -30.31 19.65 13.58
C GLY A 393 -31.66 20.34 13.52
N ASP A 394 -32.31 20.33 12.35
CA ASP A 394 -33.55 21.10 12.06
C ASP A 394 -34.84 20.45 12.57
N TYR A 395 -34.82 19.20 13.01
CA TYR A 395 -36.00 18.48 13.48
C TYR A 395 -35.65 17.34 14.44
N PRO A 396 -36.65 16.88 15.26
CA PRO A 396 -36.43 15.75 16.17
C PRO A 396 -36.06 14.47 15.42
N LYS A 397 -35.09 13.70 15.96
CA LYS A 397 -34.76 12.38 15.49
C LYS A 397 -35.02 11.34 16.56
N ILE A 398 -35.17 10.07 16.16
CA ILE A 398 -35.29 8.96 17.11
C ILE A 398 -34.06 8.98 18.05
N ASN A 399 -34.31 8.98 19.34
CA ASN A 399 -33.27 8.95 20.35
C ASN A 399 -32.79 7.51 20.54
N GLY A 400 -31.88 7.12 19.69
CA GLY A 400 -31.21 5.83 19.71
C GLY A 400 -29.75 5.98 20.16
N PRO A 401 -28.91 4.99 19.93
CA PRO A 401 -27.47 5.10 20.18
C PRO A 401 -26.88 6.21 19.31
N ALA A 402 -25.89 6.92 19.85
CA ALA A 402 -25.13 7.91 19.11
C ALA A 402 -24.31 7.23 17.99
N ASP A 403 -24.02 7.97 16.93
CA ASP A 403 -23.14 7.52 15.86
C ASP A 403 -21.67 7.70 16.24
N TYR A 404 -20.98 6.60 16.47
CA TYR A 404 -19.55 6.55 16.81
C TYR A 404 -18.62 6.44 15.59
N THR A 405 -19.13 6.45 14.36
CA THR A 405 -18.33 6.26 13.13
C THR A 405 -17.12 7.18 13.07
N LYS A 406 -17.27 8.45 13.49
CA LYS A 406 -16.15 9.41 13.52
C LYS A 406 -15.12 9.07 14.61
N VAL A 407 -15.59 8.60 15.77
CA VAL A 407 -14.72 8.17 16.88
C VAL A 407 -13.91 6.96 16.45
N ASP A 408 -14.56 5.96 15.87
CA ASP A 408 -13.92 4.73 15.40
C ASP A 408 -12.89 5.02 14.31
N ALA A 409 -13.23 5.91 13.37
CA ALA A 409 -12.30 6.37 12.35
C ALA A 409 -11.09 7.11 12.96
N ALA A 410 -11.30 7.96 13.96
CA ALA A 410 -10.21 8.66 14.65
C ALA A 410 -9.33 7.70 15.47
N ILE A 411 -9.93 6.72 16.14
CA ILE A 411 -9.20 5.65 16.86
C ILE A 411 -8.40 4.81 15.86
N ALA A 412 -8.97 4.44 14.72
CA ALA A 412 -8.26 3.70 13.68
C ALA A 412 -7.04 4.48 13.15
N LYS A 413 -7.19 5.80 12.92
CA LYS A 413 -6.07 6.68 12.58
C LYS A 413 -5.00 6.68 13.67
N ALA A 414 -5.39 6.84 14.94
CA ALA A 414 -4.47 6.82 16.07
C ALA A 414 -3.69 5.49 16.15
N ASN A 415 -4.38 4.37 15.99
CA ASN A 415 -3.80 3.03 16.04
C ASN A 415 -2.85 2.72 14.88
N ALA A 416 -3.02 3.39 13.73
CA ALA A 416 -2.13 3.24 12.58
C ALA A 416 -0.80 3.97 12.76
N LEU A 417 -0.67 4.88 13.73
CA LEU A 417 0.54 5.64 13.99
C LEU A 417 1.55 4.81 14.79
N LYS A 418 2.80 4.94 14.43
CA LYS A 418 3.91 4.36 15.20
C LYS A 418 4.28 5.29 16.33
N LYS A 419 3.79 5.02 17.54
CA LYS A 419 4.01 5.86 18.74
C LYS A 419 5.49 6.16 19.00
N ASP A 420 6.38 5.26 18.64
CA ASP A 420 7.81 5.41 18.88
C ASP A 420 8.48 6.48 18.00
N ASP A 421 7.79 6.92 16.93
CA ASP A 421 8.29 7.97 16.04
C ASP A 421 8.06 9.39 16.60
N TYR A 422 7.26 9.53 17.67
CA TYR A 422 6.86 10.83 18.20
C TYR A 422 7.53 11.16 19.55
N LYS A 423 7.71 12.45 19.81
CA LYS A 423 8.32 12.97 21.06
C LYS A 423 7.47 12.64 22.27
N ASP A 424 6.14 12.83 22.13
CA ASP A 424 5.14 12.50 23.14
C ASP A 424 3.86 12.03 22.44
N PHE A 425 3.38 10.87 22.81
CA PHE A 425 2.14 10.26 22.27
C PHE A 425 1.04 10.19 23.35
N SER A 426 1.29 10.70 24.54
CA SER A 426 0.41 10.55 25.71
C SER A 426 -0.97 11.18 25.51
N ALA A 427 -1.04 12.36 24.86
CA ALA A 427 -2.29 13.04 24.59
C ALA A 427 -3.23 12.21 23.71
N VAL A 428 -2.70 11.49 22.71
CA VAL A 428 -3.49 10.58 21.85
C VAL A 428 -4.00 9.40 22.65
N VAL A 429 -3.15 8.79 23.49
CA VAL A 429 -3.56 7.68 24.37
C VAL A 429 -4.67 8.11 25.32
N THR A 430 -4.54 9.28 25.92
CA THR A 430 -5.56 9.85 26.83
C THR A 430 -6.87 10.09 26.09
N ALA A 431 -6.83 10.75 24.93
CA ALA A 431 -8.03 11.05 24.15
C ALA A 431 -8.78 9.78 23.70
N VAL A 432 -8.05 8.74 23.33
CA VAL A 432 -8.65 7.42 22.98
C VAL A 432 -9.22 6.72 24.22
N HIS A 433 -8.54 6.79 25.36
CA HIS A 433 -9.01 6.19 26.60
C HIS A 433 -10.26 6.89 27.15
N ASP A 434 -10.38 8.19 26.95
CA ASP A 434 -11.48 9.01 27.48
C ASP A 434 -12.77 8.89 26.63
N VAL A 435 -12.79 8.02 25.63
CA VAL A 435 -14.00 7.71 24.87
C VAL A 435 -14.99 6.97 25.76
N VAL A 436 -16.16 7.58 25.94
CA VAL A 436 -17.27 7.02 26.72
C VAL A 436 -18.24 6.34 25.76
N PRO A 437 -18.38 5.01 25.77
CA PRO A 437 -19.34 4.29 24.93
C PRO A 437 -20.78 4.42 25.48
N GLY A 438 -21.76 4.08 24.62
CA GLY A 438 -23.15 3.93 25.04
C GLY A 438 -23.94 5.23 25.19
N LYS A 439 -23.42 6.35 24.65
CA LYS A 439 -24.19 7.60 24.59
C LYS A 439 -25.31 7.50 23.59
N THR A 440 -26.35 8.33 23.82
CA THR A 440 -27.53 8.42 22.98
C THR A 440 -27.36 9.49 21.89
N LEU A 441 -28.22 9.48 20.90
CA LEU A 441 -28.25 10.48 19.83
C LEU A 441 -28.42 11.92 20.38
N ALA A 442 -29.11 12.08 21.50
CA ALA A 442 -29.19 13.37 22.18
C ALA A 442 -27.81 13.89 22.62
N GLU A 443 -26.85 12.99 22.84
CA GLU A 443 -25.48 13.29 23.25
C GLU A 443 -24.49 13.23 22.08
N GLN A 444 -24.98 13.22 20.82
CA GLN A 444 -24.13 13.12 19.63
C GLN A 444 -23.04 14.19 19.58
N GLY A 445 -23.37 15.40 20.06
CA GLY A 445 -22.36 16.48 20.16
C GLY A 445 -21.18 16.14 21.04
N GLU A 446 -21.39 15.36 22.10
CA GLU A 446 -20.31 14.91 22.98
C GLU A 446 -19.47 13.81 22.31
N VAL A 447 -20.13 12.91 21.54
CA VAL A 447 -19.46 11.87 20.77
C VAL A 447 -18.60 12.50 19.66
N ASP A 448 -19.14 13.49 18.94
CA ASP A 448 -18.38 14.25 17.94
C ASP A 448 -17.19 14.99 18.57
N ALA A 449 -17.36 15.51 19.78
CA ALA A 449 -16.27 16.15 20.54
C ALA A 449 -15.16 15.16 20.91
N MET A 450 -15.50 13.91 21.26
CA MET A 450 -14.50 12.86 21.53
C MET A 450 -13.69 12.56 20.26
N ALA A 451 -14.34 12.41 19.10
CA ALA A 451 -13.65 12.22 17.81
C ALA A 451 -12.70 13.39 17.53
N GLN A 452 -13.18 14.62 17.71
CA GLN A 452 -12.39 15.83 17.51
C GLN A 452 -11.20 15.91 18.48
N ALA A 453 -11.36 15.47 19.73
CA ALA A 453 -10.28 15.43 20.71
C ALA A 453 -9.15 14.50 20.27
N ILE A 454 -9.48 13.32 19.76
CA ILE A 454 -8.50 12.38 19.21
C ILE A 454 -7.79 12.98 18.00
N GLU A 455 -8.54 13.58 17.06
CA GLU A 455 -7.96 14.21 15.87
C GLU A 455 -7.06 15.39 16.23
N ASN A 456 -7.45 16.22 17.19
CA ASN A 456 -6.63 17.32 17.68
C ASN A 456 -5.33 16.81 18.34
N ALA A 457 -5.42 15.73 19.14
CA ALA A 457 -4.26 15.11 19.75
C ALA A 457 -3.29 14.54 18.69
N ILE A 458 -3.82 13.93 17.64
CA ILE A 458 -3.02 13.44 16.49
C ILE A 458 -2.35 14.61 15.75
N ALA A 459 -3.10 15.69 15.51
CA ALA A 459 -2.59 16.87 14.80
C ALA A 459 -1.50 17.61 15.58
N ALA A 460 -1.50 17.51 16.91
CA ALA A 460 -0.50 18.11 17.79
C ALA A 460 0.80 17.30 17.90
N LEU A 461 0.85 16.08 17.36
CA LEU A 461 2.01 15.21 17.45
C LEU A 461 3.23 15.83 16.77
N GLN A 462 4.36 15.72 17.44
CA GLN A 462 5.65 16.10 16.89
C GLN A 462 6.55 14.89 16.78
N TYR A 463 7.13 14.70 15.59
CA TYR A 463 8.10 13.65 15.38
C TYR A 463 9.35 13.85 16.23
N LYS A 464 9.98 12.76 16.66
CA LYS A 464 11.34 12.79 17.21
C LYS A 464 12.31 13.30 16.16
N ASP A 465 13.35 13.95 16.64
CA ASP A 465 14.45 14.33 15.75
C ASP A 465 15.14 13.07 15.22
N ALA A 466 15.70 13.15 14.02
CA ALA A 466 16.48 12.08 13.46
C ALA A 466 17.77 11.83 14.27
N ASP A 467 18.28 10.61 14.23
CA ASP A 467 19.56 10.27 14.86
C ASP A 467 20.74 10.67 13.96
N TYR A 468 21.49 11.67 14.41
CA TYR A 468 22.68 12.18 13.72
C TYR A 468 24.00 11.51 14.16
N THR A 469 23.96 10.47 15.00
CA THR A 469 25.17 9.82 15.53
C THR A 469 26.15 9.41 14.44
N LYS A 470 25.66 8.88 13.33
CA LYS A 470 26.50 8.47 12.18
C LYS A 470 27.11 9.67 11.47
N VAL A 471 26.32 10.74 11.30
CA VAL A 471 26.79 12.00 10.69
C VAL A 471 27.89 12.60 11.53
N ASP A 472 27.69 12.70 12.86
CA ASP A 472 28.66 13.25 13.77
C ASP A 472 29.95 12.42 13.80
N ALA A 473 29.83 11.11 13.74
CA ALA A 473 30.98 10.21 13.63
C ALA A 473 31.74 10.39 12.30
N ALA A 474 31.02 10.57 11.19
CA ALA A 474 31.62 10.82 9.88
C ALA A 474 32.32 12.18 9.82
N ILE A 475 31.69 13.23 10.37
CA ILE A 475 32.30 14.57 10.52
C ILE A 475 33.56 14.48 11.39
N ALA A 476 33.49 13.76 12.52
CA ALA A 476 34.67 13.59 13.40
C ALA A 476 35.81 12.89 12.66
N LYS A 477 35.54 11.87 11.86
CA LYS A 477 36.53 11.23 10.98
C LYS A 477 37.12 12.23 9.99
N ALA A 478 36.29 13.03 9.31
CA ALA A 478 36.73 14.03 8.36
C ALA A 478 37.65 15.06 9.02
N ASN A 479 37.26 15.56 10.21
CA ASN A 479 38.03 16.56 10.95
C ASN A 479 39.34 16.03 11.54
N ALA A 480 39.48 14.72 11.71
CA ALA A 480 40.71 14.09 12.19
C ALA A 480 41.77 13.94 11.07
N LEU A 481 41.36 14.13 9.82
CA LEU A 481 42.31 14.07 8.69
C LEU A 481 43.07 15.38 8.53
N ASN A 482 44.37 15.27 8.27
CA ASN A 482 45.16 16.42 7.89
C ASN A 482 44.96 16.69 6.40
N LYS A 483 44.21 17.73 6.06
CA LYS A 483 43.89 18.07 4.66
C LYS A 483 45.10 18.34 3.78
N ASP A 484 46.22 18.76 4.40
CA ASP A 484 47.45 19.06 3.67
C ASP A 484 48.10 17.80 3.10
N ASP A 485 47.73 16.62 3.57
CA ASP A 485 48.26 15.35 3.09
C ASP A 485 47.61 14.88 1.78
N TYR A 486 46.49 15.47 1.38
CA TYR A 486 45.70 15.00 0.24
C TYR A 486 45.77 15.92 -0.97
N LYS A 487 45.62 15.37 -2.19
CA LYS A 487 45.65 16.11 -3.45
C LYS A 487 44.49 17.09 -3.57
N ASP A 488 43.27 16.64 -3.17
CA ASP A 488 42.06 17.45 -3.14
C ASP A 488 41.21 17.01 -1.94
N PHE A 489 40.77 17.96 -1.13
CA PHE A 489 39.93 17.74 0.05
C PHE A 489 38.55 18.40 -0.09
N THR A 490 38.27 19.05 -1.21
CA THR A 490 37.07 19.87 -1.43
C THR A 490 35.78 19.07 -1.36
N ALA A 491 35.77 17.83 -1.84
CA ALA A 491 34.59 16.96 -1.79
C ALA A 491 34.19 16.62 -0.35
N VAL A 492 35.18 16.43 0.55
CA VAL A 492 34.92 16.17 1.98
C VAL A 492 34.35 17.42 2.64
N GLU A 493 34.94 18.59 2.40
CA GLU A 493 34.44 19.88 2.91
C GLU A 493 33.03 20.16 2.43
N ALA A 494 32.74 19.91 1.14
CA ALA A 494 31.42 20.08 0.56
C ALA A 494 30.39 19.15 1.20
N ALA A 495 30.72 17.87 1.40
CA ALA A 495 29.82 16.89 2.03
C ALA A 495 29.52 17.24 3.51
N VAL A 496 30.53 17.70 4.25
CA VAL A 496 30.36 18.14 5.63
C VAL A 496 29.48 19.40 5.70
N ASN A 497 29.69 20.37 4.80
CA ASN A 497 28.92 21.60 4.77
C ASN A 497 27.47 21.40 4.26
N ALA A 498 27.20 20.33 3.55
CA ALA A 498 25.86 19.97 3.06
C ALA A 498 24.97 19.33 4.14
N VAL A 499 25.48 19.10 5.35
CA VAL A 499 24.69 18.48 6.43
C VAL A 499 23.61 19.43 6.92
N VAL A 500 22.35 18.97 6.83
CA VAL A 500 21.16 19.67 7.34
C VAL A 500 20.71 18.99 8.63
N ARG A 501 20.41 19.77 9.70
CA ARG A 501 20.16 19.25 11.05
C ARG A 501 18.72 19.45 11.56
N ASP A 502 17.76 19.69 10.69
CA ASP A 502 16.34 19.88 11.02
C ASP A 502 15.45 18.71 10.64
N LYS A 503 16.05 17.56 10.33
CA LYS A 503 15.36 16.34 9.94
C LYS A 503 14.77 15.62 11.16
N ASN A 504 13.59 15.04 10.94
CA ASN A 504 12.94 14.19 11.94
C ASN A 504 13.15 12.70 11.62
N ILE A 505 12.69 11.82 12.53
CA ILE A 505 12.92 10.38 12.44
C ILE A 505 12.36 9.73 11.16
N THR A 506 11.32 10.30 10.55
CA THR A 506 10.77 9.77 9.28
C THR A 506 11.70 10.02 8.09
N GLU A 507 12.65 10.95 8.27
CA GLU A 507 13.67 11.31 7.29
C GLU A 507 15.05 10.71 7.63
N GLN A 508 15.10 9.71 8.53
CA GLN A 508 16.36 9.09 8.97
C GLN A 508 17.21 8.58 7.80
N SER A 509 16.58 8.10 6.74
CA SER A 509 17.30 7.64 5.55
C SER A 509 18.09 8.75 4.85
N GLU A 510 17.58 9.99 4.89
CA GLU A 510 18.29 11.15 4.34
C GLU A 510 19.49 11.52 5.22
N VAL A 511 19.32 11.43 6.54
CA VAL A 511 20.41 11.65 7.51
C VAL A 511 21.51 10.58 7.33
N ASP A 512 21.13 9.31 7.19
CA ASP A 512 22.09 8.23 6.92
C ASP A 512 22.81 8.43 5.57
N ALA A 513 22.13 8.99 4.57
CA ALA A 513 22.73 9.32 3.28
C ALA A 513 23.77 10.46 3.40
N MET A 514 23.54 11.47 4.27
CA MET A 514 24.52 12.52 4.54
C MET A 514 25.79 11.93 5.18
N ALA A 515 25.63 11.03 6.16
CA ALA A 515 26.77 10.33 6.77
C ALA A 515 27.57 9.56 5.71
N LYS A 516 26.86 8.82 4.88
CA LYS A 516 27.45 8.05 3.78
C LYS A 516 28.18 8.94 2.77
N ALA A 517 27.62 10.08 2.42
CA ALA A 517 28.26 11.02 1.50
C ALA A 517 29.61 11.52 2.02
N ILE A 518 29.71 11.79 3.34
CA ILE A 518 30.97 12.18 3.97
C ILE A 518 31.95 10.98 3.94
N GLU A 519 31.49 9.79 4.28
CA GLU A 519 32.35 8.59 4.29
C GLU A 519 32.83 8.23 2.88
N ASP A 520 31.98 8.33 1.86
CA ASP A 520 32.34 8.11 0.47
C ASP A 520 33.36 9.15 -0.01
N ALA A 521 33.19 10.43 0.37
CA ALA A 521 34.14 11.49 0.06
C ALA A 521 35.51 11.25 0.72
N ILE A 522 35.52 10.79 1.98
CA ILE A 522 36.75 10.39 2.68
C ILE A 522 37.41 9.20 1.99
N ALA A 523 36.62 8.20 1.59
CA ALA A 523 37.17 7.01 0.91
C ALA A 523 37.75 7.31 -0.47
N ALA A 524 37.28 8.37 -1.12
CA ALA A 524 37.77 8.81 -2.43
C ALA A 524 39.07 9.64 -2.34
N LEU A 525 39.51 10.03 -1.14
CA LEU A 525 40.69 10.85 -0.95
C LEU A 525 41.95 10.17 -1.48
N GLN A 526 42.76 10.93 -2.17
CA GLN A 526 44.07 10.50 -2.65
C GLN A 526 45.18 11.32 -1.97
N TYR A 527 46.14 10.64 -1.39
CA TYR A 527 47.31 11.29 -0.80
C TYR A 527 48.13 12.03 -1.87
N LYS A 528 48.70 13.15 -1.50
CA LYS A 528 49.78 13.79 -2.27
C LYS A 528 50.93 12.85 -2.44
N ASP A 529 51.63 12.96 -3.52
CA ASP A 529 52.89 12.22 -3.75
C ASP A 529 53.95 12.69 -2.74
N ALA A 530 54.83 11.80 -2.33
CA ALA A 530 55.98 12.15 -1.49
C ALA A 530 56.90 13.12 -2.23
N ASP A 531 57.63 13.96 -1.49
CA ASP A 531 58.65 14.85 -2.02
C ASP A 531 59.97 14.10 -2.26
N TYR A 532 60.30 13.93 -3.52
CA TYR A 532 61.53 13.26 -3.96
C TYR A 532 62.71 14.20 -4.18
N THR A 533 62.58 15.49 -3.85
CA THR A 533 63.63 16.51 -4.11
C THR A 533 65.00 16.10 -3.54
N LYS A 534 65.04 15.52 -2.32
CA LYS A 534 66.26 15.06 -1.69
C LYS A 534 66.86 13.82 -2.42
N VAL A 535 65.97 12.91 -2.86
CA VAL A 535 66.39 11.73 -3.62
C VAL A 535 66.98 12.14 -4.94
N ASP A 536 66.32 13.05 -5.65
CA ASP A 536 66.79 13.57 -6.95
C ASP A 536 68.14 14.31 -6.80
N ALA A 537 68.29 15.07 -5.74
CA ALA A 537 69.53 15.73 -5.42
C ALA A 537 70.66 14.72 -5.10
N ALA A 538 70.32 13.67 -4.32
CA ALA A 538 71.30 12.62 -4.00
C ALA A 538 71.71 11.83 -5.27
N ILE A 539 70.74 11.48 -6.13
CA ILE A 539 71.01 10.83 -7.42
C ILE A 539 71.89 11.76 -8.32
N ALA A 540 71.55 13.04 -8.39
CA ALA A 540 72.33 13.99 -9.18
C ALA A 540 73.77 14.09 -8.70
N LYS A 541 73.98 14.12 -7.37
CA LYS A 541 75.33 14.07 -6.78
C LYS A 541 76.05 12.75 -7.13
N ALA A 542 75.35 11.61 -7.01
CA ALA A 542 75.93 10.30 -7.35
C ALA A 542 76.36 10.23 -8.82
N ASN A 543 75.44 10.71 -9.71
CA ASN A 543 75.69 10.72 -11.17
C ASN A 543 76.80 11.69 -11.62
N ALA A 544 77.07 12.73 -10.83
CA ALA A 544 78.13 13.67 -11.12
C ALA A 544 79.54 13.08 -10.79
N LEU A 545 79.61 11.99 -10.07
CA LEU A 545 80.85 11.33 -9.73
C LEU A 545 81.37 10.49 -10.91
N ASN A 546 82.65 10.61 -11.19
CA ASN A 546 83.31 9.72 -12.16
C ASN A 546 83.62 8.37 -11.47
N LYS A 547 82.82 7.34 -11.76
CA LYS A 547 82.89 6.03 -11.17
C LYS A 547 84.30 5.36 -11.34
N ASP A 548 84.95 5.69 -12.40
CA ASP A 548 86.28 5.11 -12.67
C ASP A 548 87.35 5.51 -11.66
N ASN A 549 87.09 6.58 -10.90
CA ASN A 549 88.00 7.08 -9.87
C ASN A 549 87.93 6.29 -8.55
N TYR A 550 86.95 5.39 -8.38
CA TYR A 550 86.67 4.73 -7.11
C TYR A 550 87.01 3.25 -7.17
N LYS A 551 87.34 2.65 -6.04
CA LYS A 551 87.67 1.22 -5.90
C LYS A 551 86.50 0.32 -6.14
N ASP A 552 85.31 0.74 -5.59
CA ASP A 552 84.02 0.07 -5.77
C ASP A 552 82.88 1.13 -5.78
N PHE A 553 82.06 1.13 -6.80
CA PHE A 553 80.95 2.04 -6.96
C PHE A 553 79.58 1.30 -6.87
N SER A 554 79.59 -0.02 -6.67
CA SER A 554 78.45 -0.91 -6.72
C SER A 554 77.41 -0.56 -5.67
N ALA A 555 77.81 -0.14 -4.46
CA ALA A 555 76.86 0.27 -3.41
C ALA A 555 76.04 1.53 -3.79
N VAL A 556 76.67 2.48 -4.50
CA VAL A 556 75.98 3.69 -4.98
C VAL A 556 75.00 3.31 -6.08
N GLU A 557 75.45 2.48 -7.05
CA GLU A 557 74.53 2.00 -8.12
C GLU A 557 73.34 1.21 -7.53
N ALA A 558 73.59 0.35 -6.55
CA ALA A 558 72.53 -0.38 -5.86
C ALA A 558 71.56 0.55 -5.13
N ALA A 559 72.04 1.55 -4.39
CA ALA A 559 71.22 2.51 -3.67
C ALA A 559 70.35 3.36 -4.64
N VAL A 560 70.91 3.79 -5.76
CA VAL A 560 70.17 4.53 -6.80
C VAL A 560 69.13 3.64 -7.47
N HIS A 561 69.45 2.38 -7.76
CA HIS A 561 68.50 1.42 -8.33
C HIS A 561 67.35 1.01 -7.36
N ALA A 562 67.61 1.06 -6.06
CA ALA A 562 66.63 0.76 -5.03
C ALA A 562 65.59 1.89 -4.83
N VAL A 563 65.66 3.00 -5.54
CA VAL A 563 64.69 4.09 -5.43
C VAL A 563 63.36 3.69 -6.04
N VAL A 564 62.31 3.68 -5.21
CA VAL A 564 60.92 3.41 -5.59
C VAL A 564 60.15 4.76 -5.60
N ARG A 565 59.46 5.09 -6.70
CA ARG A 565 58.78 6.38 -6.90
C ARG A 565 57.29 6.36 -6.78
N ASP A 566 56.72 5.37 -6.10
CA ASP A 566 55.28 5.21 -5.87
C ASP A 566 54.83 5.60 -4.45
N LYS A 567 55.65 6.29 -3.69
CA LYS A 567 55.39 6.67 -2.31
C LYS A 567 54.57 7.94 -2.24
N ASN A 568 53.61 7.97 -1.30
CA ASN A 568 52.85 9.16 -0.99
C ASN A 568 53.46 9.89 0.22
N ILE A 569 52.88 11.06 0.55
CA ILE A 569 53.32 11.96 1.60
C ILE A 569 53.46 11.27 2.99
N THR A 570 52.55 10.29 3.30
CA THR A 570 52.60 9.58 4.58
C THR A 570 53.79 8.64 4.69
N GLU A 571 54.47 8.36 3.57
CA GLU A 571 55.70 7.56 3.48
C GLU A 571 56.95 8.40 3.26
N GLN A 572 56.86 9.74 3.48
CA GLN A 572 57.99 10.66 3.27
C GLN A 572 59.28 10.22 3.96
N SER A 573 59.16 9.65 5.16
CA SER A 573 60.30 9.12 5.90
C SER A 573 61.05 8.00 5.15
N LYS A 574 60.34 7.18 4.38
CA LYS A 574 60.93 6.12 3.56
C LYS A 574 61.66 6.73 2.35
N VAL A 575 61.10 7.79 1.78
CA VAL A 575 61.72 8.53 0.71
C VAL A 575 62.99 9.23 1.18
N ASP A 576 62.92 9.89 2.33
CA ASP A 576 64.12 10.49 2.96
C ASP A 576 65.19 9.42 3.29
N ALA A 577 64.79 8.21 3.69
CA ALA A 577 65.72 7.11 3.91
C ALA A 577 66.39 6.66 2.60
N MET A 578 65.71 6.66 1.46
CA MET A 578 66.30 6.37 0.16
C MET A 578 67.36 7.42 -0.21
N ALA A 579 67.04 8.70 0.00
CA ALA A 579 68.04 9.78 -0.22
C ALA A 579 69.29 9.56 0.66
N LYS A 580 69.04 9.31 1.93
CA LYS A 580 70.13 9.03 2.88
C LYS A 580 70.98 7.81 2.50
N ALA A 581 70.34 6.75 2.03
CA ALA A 581 71.06 5.54 1.59
C ALA A 581 72.02 5.83 0.43
N ILE A 582 71.59 6.69 -0.53
CA ILE A 582 72.47 7.13 -1.62
C ILE A 582 73.60 8.00 -1.09
N GLU A 583 73.29 8.95 -0.19
CA GLU A 583 74.27 9.82 0.42
C GLU A 583 75.33 9.06 1.24
N ASP A 584 74.84 8.09 2.04
CA ASP A 584 75.75 7.22 2.84
C ASP A 584 76.63 6.38 1.91
N ALA A 585 76.06 5.81 0.82
CA ALA A 585 76.84 5.05 -0.15
C ALA A 585 77.86 5.94 -0.86
N VAL A 586 77.56 7.14 -1.20
CA VAL A 586 78.46 8.14 -1.80
C VAL A 586 79.58 8.51 -0.78
N ALA A 587 79.19 8.71 0.49
CA ALA A 587 80.15 9.07 1.54
C ALA A 587 81.12 7.92 1.86
N ALA A 588 80.70 6.68 1.62
CA ALA A 588 81.54 5.51 1.84
C ALA A 588 82.55 5.22 0.73
N LEU A 589 82.48 5.94 -0.38
CA LEU A 589 83.33 5.72 -1.52
C LEU A 589 84.82 5.96 -1.21
N GLN A 590 85.64 5.05 -1.68
CA GLN A 590 87.11 5.14 -1.57
C GLN A 590 87.69 5.31 -2.96
N TYR A 591 88.51 6.33 -3.13
CA TYR A 591 89.22 6.56 -4.37
C TYR A 591 90.23 5.37 -4.67
N LYS A 592 90.35 5.04 -5.92
CA LYS A 592 91.48 4.17 -6.38
C LYS A 592 92.80 4.83 -6.06
N ASP A 593 93.76 3.99 -5.80
CA ASP A 593 95.12 4.49 -5.63
C ASP A 593 95.59 5.06 -6.99
N ALA A 594 96.43 6.07 -6.94
CA ALA A 594 97.11 6.56 -8.11
C ALA A 594 98.04 5.53 -8.73
N ASP A 595 98.20 5.56 -10.04
CA ASP A 595 99.08 4.67 -10.74
C ASP A 595 100.54 5.23 -10.63
N TYR A 596 101.38 4.48 -9.92
CA TYR A 596 102.80 4.80 -9.71
C TYR A 596 103.70 4.14 -10.73
N ALA A 597 103.21 3.44 -11.75
CA ALA A 597 103.98 2.69 -12.71
C ALA A 597 105.07 3.57 -13.39
N LYS A 598 104.77 4.81 -13.72
CA LYS A 598 105.67 5.79 -14.30
C LYS A 598 106.80 6.19 -13.29
N VAL A 599 106.35 6.42 -12.03
CA VAL A 599 107.31 6.76 -10.94
C VAL A 599 108.21 5.62 -10.68
N ASP A 600 107.65 4.38 -10.57
CA ASP A 600 108.47 3.17 -10.34
C ASP A 600 109.44 2.90 -11.51
N ALA A 601 108.99 3.16 -12.76
CA ALA A 601 109.82 3.06 -13.93
C ALA A 601 110.91 4.14 -13.93
N ALA A 602 110.60 5.38 -13.52
CA ALA A 602 111.60 6.47 -13.41
C ALA A 602 112.62 6.18 -12.29
N ILE A 603 112.15 5.68 -11.12
CA ILE A 603 113.04 5.23 -10.02
C ILE A 603 113.90 4.09 -10.50
N ALA A 604 113.35 3.10 -11.22
CA ALA A 604 114.11 2.03 -11.78
C ALA A 604 115.22 2.51 -12.73
N LYS A 605 114.93 3.47 -13.59
CA LYS A 605 115.89 4.16 -14.48
C LYS A 605 116.98 4.84 -13.64
N ALA A 606 116.58 5.57 -12.60
CA ALA A 606 117.52 6.24 -11.71
C ALA A 606 118.47 5.26 -11.00
N ASN A 607 117.93 4.11 -10.49
CA ASN A 607 118.65 3.12 -9.73
C ASN A 607 119.66 2.29 -10.54
N VAL A 608 119.48 2.20 -11.89
CA VAL A 608 120.48 1.51 -12.75
C VAL A 608 121.67 2.42 -13.17
N LEU A 609 121.54 3.71 -12.91
CA LEU A 609 122.56 4.65 -13.17
C LEU A 609 123.67 4.57 -12.10
N ASN A 610 124.94 4.39 -12.52
CA ASN A 610 126.10 4.47 -11.60
C ASN A 610 126.40 5.96 -11.29
N LYS A 611 126.02 6.34 -10.04
CA LYS A 611 126.16 7.73 -9.59
C LYS A 611 127.63 8.30 -9.73
N ASP A 612 128.58 7.36 -9.58
CA ASP A 612 130.08 7.76 -9.67
C ASP A 612 130.44 8.23 -11.02
N ASN A 613 129.57 7.96 -12.05
CA ASN A 613 129.87 8.44 -13.44
C ASN A 613 129.46 9.91 -13.72
N TYR A 614 128.68 10.50 -12.77
CA TYR A 614 128.11 11.83 -13.00
C TYR A 614 128.79 12.89 -12.09
N LYS A 615 128.76 14.18 -12.54
CA LYS A 615 129.28 15.30 -11.79
C LYS A 615 128.57 15.57 -10.50
N ASP A 616 127.34 15.56 -10.59
CA ASP A 616 126.39 15.70 -9.44
C ASP A 616 125.14 14.79 -9.64
N PHE A 617 124.78 13.96 -8.70
CA PHE A 617 123.68 13.01 -8.70
C PHE A 617 122.64 13.39 -7.66
N SER A 618 122.89 14.49 -6.92
CA SER A 618 122.06 14.89 -5.77
C SER A 618 120.62 15.22 -6.15
N ALA A 619 120.40 15.86 -7.38
CA ALA A 619 119.11 16.19 -7.88
C ALA A 619 118.22 14.94 -8.15
N VAL A 620 118.84 13.88 -8.68
CA VAL A 620 118.12 12.59 -8.89
C VAL A 620 117.76 11.93 -7.54
N GLU A 621 118.73 11.90 -6.58
CA GLU A 621 118.42 11.39 -5.23
C GLU A 621 117.36 12.19 -4.50
N ALA A 622 117.42 13.53 -4.64
CA ALA A 622 116.36 14.43 -4.09
C ALA A 622 115.00 14.17 -4.72
N ALA A 623 114.93 14.00 -6.04
CA ALA A 623 113.65 13.75 -6.75
C ALA A 623 113.11 12.34 -6.39
N VAL A 624 113.98 11.34 -6.28
CA VAL A 624 113.57 9.99 -5.84
C VAL A 624 113.06 10.00 -4.39
N ASN A 625 113.79 10.70 -3.48
CA ASN A 625 113.40 10.82 -2.07
C ASN A 625 112.14 11.70 -1.85
N ALA A 626 111.81 12.59 -2.78
CA ALA A 626 110.64 13.42 -2.73
C ALA A 626 109.35 12.64 -3.13
N VAL A 627 109.46 11.41 -3.57
CA VAL A 627 108.30 10.62 -3.95
C VAL A 627 107.43 10.33 -2.75
N ALA A 628 106.24 10.95 -2.74
CA ALA A 628 105.17 10.72 -1.76
C ALA A 628 104.23 9.60 -2.24
N ARG A 629 104.21 8.45 -1.56
CA ARG A 629 103.31 7.33 -1.81
C ARG A 629 101.93 7.56 -1.10
N GLY A 630 100.89 6.87 -1.54
CA GLY A 630 99.52 6.91 -0.91
C GLY A 630 98.60 8.01 -1.49
N LYS A 631 98.95 8.60 -2.62
CA LYS A 631 98.03 9.46 -3.36
C LYS A 631 96.99 8.63 -4.07
N ASN A 632 95.80 9.17 -4.23
CA ASN A 632 94.72 8.53 -4.97
C ASN A 632 94.68 9.00 -6.43
N ILE A 633 93.82 8.39 -7.22
CA ILE A 633 93.69 8.66 -8.65
C ILE A 633 93.37 10.15 -9.02
N THR A 634 92.68 10.92 -8.14
CA THR A 634 92.44 12.34 -8.36
C THR A 634 93.69 13.19 -8.30
N GLN A 635 94.78 12.60 -7.75
CA GLN A 635 96.11 13.19 -7.60
C GLN A 635 97.10 12.57 -8.60
N GLN A 636 96.55 11.89 -9.66
CA GLN A 636 97.45 11.23 -10.64
C GLN A 636 98.44 12.25 -11.30
N ALA A 637 97.98 13.47 -11.56
CA ALA A 637 98.83 14.48 -12.12
C ALA A 637 100.03 14.84 -11.23
N GLU A 638 99.86 14.79 -9.90
CA GLU A 638 100.94 15.02 -8.95
C GLU A 638 101.94 13.80 -8.97
N VAL A 639 101.37 12.57 -9.10
CA VAL A 639 102.20 11.37 -9.24
C VAL A 639 102.97 11.38 -10.56
N ASP A 640 102.28 11.79 -11.69
CA ASP A 640 102.96 11.91 -12.97
C ASP A 640 104.05 13.02 -12.93
N ALA A 641 103.81 14.11 -12.17
CA ALA A 641 104.84 15.16 -11.98
C ALA A 641 106.05 14.64 -11.21
N MET A 642 105.87 13.75 -10.20
CA MET A 642 106.97 13.12 -9.50
C MET A 642 107.84 12.24 -10.45
N ALA A 643 107.12 11.45 -11.32
CA ALA A 643 107.83 10.65 -12.33
C ALA A 643 108.63 11.57 -13.26
N LYS A 644 108.02 12.64 -13.74
CA LYS A 644 108.68 13.61 -14.59
C LYS A 644 109.82 14.32 -13.92
N ALA A 645 109.70 14.66 -12.65
CA ALA A 645 110.78 15.29 -11.89
C ALA A 645 112.03 14.37 -11.81
N ILE A 646 111.84 13.07 -11.63
CA ILE A 646 112.95 12.09 -11.65
C ILE A 646 113.56 12.00 -13.05
N GLU A 647 112.70 11.90 -14.08
CA GLU A 647 113.12 11.86 -15.50
C GLU A 647 113.90 13.13 -15.93
N ASP A 648 113.35 14.28 -15.55
CA ASP A 648 114.03 15.56 -15.82
C ASP A 648 115.40 15.59 -15.06
N ALA A 649 115.44 15.16 -13.82
CA ALA A 649 116.70 15.10 -13.06
C ALA A 649 117.67 14.13 -13.68
N ILE A 650 117.21 12.98 -14.18
CA ILE A 650 118.05 12.01 -14.91
C ILE A 650 118.56 12.68 -16.22
N ALA A 651 117.69 13.35 -16.96
CA ALA A 651 118.05 14.03 -18.25
C ALA A 651 119.06 15.17 -18.05
N ALA A 652 119.07 15.78 -16.88
CA ALA A 652 119.96 16.90 -16.55
C ALA A 652 121.32 16.41 -16.11
N LEU A 653 121.57 15.12 -15.96
CA LEU A 653 122.81 14.53 -15.52
C LEU A 653 123.97 14.78 -16.52
N GLN A 654 125.09 15.23 -16.00
CA GLN A 654 126.32 15.40 -16.80
C GLN A 654 127.38 14.40 -16.38
N TYR A 655 127.97 13.67 -17.34
CA TYR A 655 129.06 12.78 -17.11
C TYR A 655 130.30 13.49 -16.61
N LYS A 656 131.10 12.85 -15.77
CA LYS A 656 132.43 13.23 -15.43
C LYS A 656 133.31 13.05 -16.68
N ASP A 657 134.21 13.98 -17.00
CA ASP A 657 135.10 13.87 -18.15
C ASP A 657 135.96 12.65 -18.10
N ALA A 658 135.76 11.64 -18.92
CA ALA A 658 136.65 10.61 -19.32
C ALA A 658 136.65 10.52 -20.83
N ASP A 659 137.86 10.65 -21.32
CA ASP A 659 138.44 10.69 -22.65
C ASP A 659 137.78 9.77 -23.70
N LYS A 660 137.48 10.43 -24.86
CA LYS A 660 137.27 9.91 -26.20
C LYS A 660 136.95 8.42 -26.44
N THR A 661 135.85 8.13 -27.08
CA THR A 661 135.77 7.71 -28.51
C THR A 661 134.35 7.28 -28.88
N THR A 662 133.93 7.86 -29.99
CA THR A 662 132.80 7.56 -30.80
C THR A 662 132.84 6.11 -31.32
N PRO A 663 131.78 5.39 -31.69
CA PRO A 663 130.99 5.72 -32.86
C PRO A 663 129.49 5.51 -32.73
N ALA A 664 128.82 6.30 -33.50
CA ALA A 664 127.46 5.98 -34.00
C ALA A 664 127.59 4.82 -35.01
N PRO A 665 126.64 4.12 -35.49
CA PRO A 665 125.31 4.54 -35.90
C PRO A 665 124.26 3.36 -35.68
N ALA A 666 123.05 3.62 -35.97
CA ALA A 666 122.26 3.16 -37.08
C ALA A 666 120.77 3.23 -36.77
N ALA A 667 120.17 3.96 -37.68
CA ALA A 667 118.71 4.01 -37.87
C ALA A 667 118.27 2.71 -38.46
N THR A 668 117.08 2.36 -38.14
CA THR A 668 116.13 1.65 -39.02
C THR A 668 114.73 1.65 -38.34
N ALA A 669 113.90 2.36 -38.87
CA ALA A 669 112.85 2.17 -39.83
C ALA A 669 111.48 1.89 -39.16
N THR A 670 110.69 2.87 -39.37
CA THR A 670 109.26 2.82 -39.31
C THR A 670 108.74 1.64 -40.15
N PRO A 671 107.62 1.15 -39.87
CA PRO A 671 106.52 1.33 -40.78
C PRO A 671 105.21 1.85 -40.14
N ALA A 672 104.62 2.68 -40.90
CA ALA A 672 103.32 3.27 -40.76
C ALA A 672 102.19 2.32 -41.27
N PRO A 673 101.02 2.76 -41.39
CA PRO A 673 99.85 2.38 -40.59
C PRO A 673 98.87 1.48 -41.40
N ALA A 674 97.98 0.84 -40.77
CA ALA A 674 96.82 0.24 -41.46
C ALA A 674 95.53 0.76 -40.87
N ALA A 675 94.78 1.12 -41.79
CA ALA A 675 93.49 1.86 -41.72
C ALA A 675 92.33 1.07 -41.18
N THR A 676 91.44 1.85 -40.63
CA THR A 676 90.00 1.83 -40.78
C THR A 676 89.21 0.50 -40.73
N ALA A 677 88.36 0.41 -39.84
CA ALA A 677 86.96 0.04 -40.16
C ALA A 677 86.03 0.55 -39.07
N THR A 678 85.20 1.48 -39.45
CA THR A 678 83.91 1.86 -38.82
C THR A 678 82.95 0.72 -38.92
N PRO A 679 82.19 0.39 -37.95
CA PRO A 679 80.89 -0.24 -38.19
C PRO A 679 79.75 0.79 -37.95
N GLN A 680 78.95 0.79 -38.89
CA GLN A 680 77.72 1.50 -39.14
C GLN A 680 76.66 1.18 -38.11
N TYR A 681 75.97 2.23 -37.63
CA TYR A 681 74.72 2.17 -36.92
C TYR A 681 73.63 1.54 -37.80
N THR A 682 72.89 0.56 -37.30
CA THR A 682 71.58 0.17 -37.79
C THR A 682 70.58 0.26 -36.65
N ILE A 683 69.59 1.09 -36.85
CA ILE A 683 68.37 1.22 -36.06
C ILE A 683 67.45 0.07 -36.40
N PRO A 684 66.88 -0.64 -35.46
CA PRO A 684 65.66 -1.42 -35.74
C PRO A 684 64.45 -0.61 -35.40
N GLN A 685 63.50 -0.61 -36.33
CA GLN A 685 62.16 -0.06 -36.27
C GLN A 685 61.27 -0.75 -35.29
N THR A 686 60.37 0.01 -34.72
CA THR A 686 59.16 -0.35 -34.02
C THR A 686 58.34 -1.36 -34.79
N GLY A 687 57.91 -2.41 -34.12
CA GLY A 687 56.87 -3.34 -34.53
C GLY A 687 55.79 -3.47 -33.45
N ASP A 688 54.68 -2.81 -33.75
CA ASP A 688 53.41 -2.92 -33.08
C ASP A 688 52.81 -4.35 -33.29
N THR A 689 52.47 -5.07 -32.24
CA THR A 689 51.51 -6.15 -32.32
C THR A 689 50.60 -6.12 -31.12
N SER A 690 49.48 -5.42 -31.28
CA SER A 690 48.27 -5.57 -30.49
C SER A 690 47.77 -7.03 -30.58
N ASN A 691 47.60 -7.67 -29.45
CA ASN A 691 46.95 -8.98 -29.38
C ASN A 691 45.52 -8.79 -28.81
N PRO A 692 44.44 -9.03 -29.59
CA PRO A 692 43.04 -8.78 -29.20
C PRO A 692 42.40 -10.03 -28.54
N ALA A 693 42.96 -10.63 -27.55
CA ALA A 693 42.44 -11.85 -26.92
C ALA A 693 42.15 -11.76 -25.41
N LEU A 694 42.09 -10.55 -24.82
CA LEU A 694 41.78 -10.41 -23.37
C LEU A 694 40.60 -9.53 -23.07
N LEU A 695 39.61 -9.39 -23.99
CA LEU A 695 38.45 -8.53 -23.81
C LEU A 695 37.12 -9.27 -23.95
N VAL A 696 37.07 -10.58 -23.67
CA VAL A 696 35.84 -11.42 -23.77
C VAL A 696 35.47 -12.14 -22.46
N VAL A 697 36.13 -11.92 -21.35
CA VAL A 697 35.79 -12.65 -20.09
C VAL A 697 35.14 -11.74 -19.00
N LEU A 698 34.81 -10.49 -19.28
CA LEU A 698 34.17 -9.62 -18.26
C LEU A 698 32.76 -9.12 -18.62
N MET A 699 32.00 -9.84 -19.47
CA MET A 699 30.61 -9.51 -19.83
C MET A 699 29.66 -10.70 -19.70
N LEU A 700 29.72 -11.46 -18.63
CA LEU A 700 28.74 -12.54 -18.37
C LEU A 700 28.40 -12.73 -16.89
N VAL A 701 28.35 -11.67 -16.08
CA VAL A 701 27.69 -11.71 -14.77
C VAL A 701 27.08 -10.33 -14.48
N SER A 702 26.01 -9.95 -15.19
CA SER A 702 25.02 -8.99 -14.71
C SER A 702 23.87 -8.91 -15.71
N GLY A 703 23.07 -9.94 -15.75
CA GLY A 703 21.82 -10.00 -16.53
C GLY A 703 20.76 -10.69 -15.73
N SER A 704 20.07 -9.96 -14.85
CA SER A 704 18.67 -10.25 -14.49
C SER A 704 18.15 -9.16 -13.56
N ALA A 705 16.97 -8.66 -13.92
CA ALA A 705 16.07 -7.79 -13.18
C ALA A 705 16.12 -6.30 -13.53
N ALA A 706 15.36 -5.94 -14.57
CA ALA A 706 14.58 -4.70 -14.58
C ALA A 706 13.47 -4.82 -15.63
N ILE A 707 12.29 -5.27 -15.23
CA ILE A 707 11.03 -4.98 -15.91
C ILE A 707 10.40 -3.85 -15.09
N GLY A 708 10.53 -2.64 -15.57
CA GLY A 708 9.88 -1.46 -15.01
C GLY A 708 9.00 -0.83 -16.07
N THR A 709 7.74 -0.76 -15.75
CA THR A 709 6.64 -0.18 -16.52
C THR A 709 6.87 1.30 -16.80
N ALA A 710 6.85 1.65 -18.09
CA ALA A 710 6.73 3.01 -18.56
C ALA A 710 5.24 3.42 -18.53
N VAL A 711 4.87 4.45 -17.78
CA VAL A 711 3.61 5.17 -17.91
C VAL A 711 3.87 6.45 -18.69
N VAL A 712 3.29 6.49 -19.86
CA VAL A 712 3.26 7.65 -20.73
C VAL A 712 2.24 8.65 -20.20
N GLY A 713 2.72 9.83 -19.80
CA GLY A 713 1.87 10.98 -19.54
C GLY A 713 1.54 11.70 -20.84
N SER A 714 0.26 11.80 -21.17
CA SER A 714 -0.25 12.66 -22.22
C SER A 714 -0.98 13.85 -21.62
N LYS A 715 -0.40 15.04 -21.78
CA LYS A 715 -1.08 16.32 -21.62
C LYS A 715 -2.07 16.53 -22.76
N LYS A 716 -3.29 16.92 -22.46
CA LYS A 716 -4.11 17.73 -23.39
C LYS A 716 -4.84 18.83 -22.64
N LYS A 717 -4.48 20.06 -22.99
CA LYS A 717 -5.28 21.28 -22.86
C LYS A 717 -6.49 21.18 -23.78
N HIS A 718 -7.64 21.64 -23.37
CA HIS A 718 -8.41 22.73 -24.00
C HIS A 718 -9.75 22.98 -23.28
N ASN A 719 -9.92 24.19 -22.84
CA ASN A 719 -10.94 25.21 -23.19
C ASN A 719 -12.40 24.71 -23.42
N ARG A 720 -13.24 24.94 -22.52
CA ARG A 720 -14.30 26.00 -22.47
C ARG A 720 -15.13 25.84 -21.21
#